data_5a4c1579ceff6c6d8868c4a1790f564a
#
_entry.id   5a4c1579ceff6c6d8868c4a1790f564a
#
_cell.length_a   1.000
_cell.length_b   1.000
_cell.length_c   1.000
_cell.angle_alpha   90.00
_cell.angle_beta   90.00
_cell.angle_gamma   90.00
#
_symmetry.space_group_name_H-M   'P 1'
#
loop_
_entity.id
_entity.type
_entity.pdbx_description
1 polymer ?
#
loop_
_entity_poly.entity_id
_entity_poly.type
_entity_poly.pdbx_seq_one_letter_code
_entity_poly.pdbx_strand_id
1 'polypeptide(L)'
;MGPENTLILIDGRPVNSRQSERISMRGERNTRGDSNWVPVEEIESITVLRGPAAARYGSGAMGGVVNIVTKKVPKEFKGSVNYYTNQPQDSKEGATNRVGFNLGGPIIQDVLGFRIYGNFNKTDADSTDINRDSITTVTTQNGPIRERGRIVVPAGQTRTVTNTTYGAAGVEGVKNKDIAGRLQWKISPSQTLIFDSHYSRQGNIYNGDSQNSNAANTRTVITDTGTGAVISDTESTLREIYRSGIKETARLYRSSYALTHDGAWDWGDTKNVLSYERTTNSHLPEGLAGGPEGSYVGTEYVQSRLKNLRFGSETNIPFKLGVENVLTVGAEFTDSKLDDPSSNRQGFTDQGQTSTFPGVSAIRGGKTSQQNKAIYVEDNISLTPSTKLIPSLRYDHNSKSGGNWSPALNFSQQIGANWLVKGGIARAYKAPNLYQSNPEFILYTRGNGCPVELGSNPHCYFMGNANLKPETSVNKEIGIEFDKNGWQASATYFHNAYRNKIITGTEIVARSSTSTGILYQWDNSPRATVSGLEGNLVVPLHNTLKWSNNFTYMQKSEDYKGNPLSLIPKFTINSTLTWTPNERFDANLTFTQYGRTKPRSVAINNIEQSGSGGSGETLASARNQTVLGGYGIWGINAGYNWNKRVALRGGISNLFDKKLYRTGNGAQTYNEHGRAFYGSLKVSF
;
A
#
# COMPACT_ATOMS: atom_id res chain seq x y z
N MET A 1 7.56 3.01 6.72
CA MET A 1 6.34 3.82 6.91
C MET A 1 5.25 3.17 6.10
N GLY A 2 4.01 3.18 6.57
CA GLY A 2 2.90 2.52 5.88
C GLY A 2 2.50 3.22 4.57
N PRO A 3 1.71 2.56 3.73
CA PRO A 3 1.24 3.09 2.45
C PRO A 3 0.43 4.40 2.58
N GLU A 4 -0.06 4.72 3.76
CA GLU A 4 -0.79 5.95 4.06
C GLU A 4 0.05 7.24 4.01
N ASN A 5 1.38 7.13 3.90
CA ASN A 5 2.27 8.28 3.83
C ASN A 5 2.60 8.68 2.39
N THR A 6 2.15 7.91 1.40
CA THR A 6 2.30 8.23 -0.02
C THR A 6 0.93 8.51 -0.61
N LEU A 7 0.73 9.72 -1.11
CA LEU A 7 -0.51 10.13 -1.75
C LEU A 7 -0.54 9.63 -3.20
N ILE A 8 -1.56 8.84 -3.54
CA ILE A 8 -1.80 8.40 -4.92
C ILE A 8 -2.82 9.33 -5.56
N LEU A 9 -2.47 9.84 -6.72
CA LEU A 9 -3.36 10.66 -7.55
C LEU A 9 -3.64 9.94 -8.87
N ILE A 10 -4.84 10.13 -9.40
CA ILE A 10 -5.21 9.81 -10.77
C ILE A 10 -5.63 11.11 -11.45
N ASP A 11 -4.88 11.53 -12.46
CA ASP A 11 -5.06 12.83 -13.15
C ASP A 11 -5.13 14.01 -12.17
N GLY A 12 -4.25 14.02 -11.16
CA GLY A 12 -4.18 15.05 -10.12
C GLY A 12 -5.23 14.92 -9.00
N ARG A 13 -6.11 13.92 -9.04
CA ARG A 13 -7.17 13.71 -8.03
C ARG A 13 -6.76 12.60 -7.06
N PRO A 14 -6.72 12.87 -5.75
CA PRO A 14 -6.39 11.86 -4.74
C PRO A 14 -7.36 10.69 -4.73
N VAL A 15 -6.81 9.49 -4.55
CA VAL A 15 -7.55 8.25 -4.36
C VAL A 15 -7.45 7.85 -2.89
N ASN A 16 -8.58 7.68 -2.22
CA ASN A 16 -8.67 7.43 -0.78
C ASN A 16 -9.46 6.15 -0.44
N SER A 17 -9.53 5.18 -1.35
CA SER A 17 -10.33 3.97 -1.15
C SER A 17 -9.89 3.15 0.07
N ARG A 18 -8.64 3.23 0.46
CA ARG A 18 -8.09 2.58 1.66
C ARG A 18 -8.73 3.03 2.97
N GLN A 19 -9.28 4.23 3.02
CA GLN A 19 -10.00 4.71 4.21
C GLN A 19 -11.36 4.03 4.41
N SER A 20 -11.80 3.17 3.49
CA SER A 20 -12.99 2.34 3.64
C SER A 20 -12.79 1.12 4.54
N GLU A 21 -11.60 0.95 5.08
CA GLU A 21 -11.21 -0.23 5.81
C GLU A 21 -10.52 0.12 7.12
N ARG A 22 -10.81 -0.69 8.12
CA ARG A 22 -10.13 -0.69 9.40
C ARG A 22 -8.64 -0.98 9.19
N ILE A 23 -7.80 -0.10 9.70
CA ILE A 23 -6.37 -0.31 9.73
C ILE A 23 -6.06 -1.25 10.90
N SER A 24 -5.58 -2.45 10.57
CA SER A 24 -5.03 -3.36 11.55
C SER A 24 -3.62 -2.93 11.94
N MET A 25 -3.14 -3.42 13.07
CA MET A 25 -1.79 -3.12 13.57
C MET A 25 -0.68 -3.67 12.66
N ARG A 26 -1.00 -4.59 11.77
CA ARG A 26 -0.06 -5.19 10.79
C ARG A 26 -0.26 -4.71 9.36
N GLY A 27 -1.17 -3.81 9.12
CA GLY A 27 -1.51 -3.26 7.81
C GLY A 27 -2.92 -3.63 7.36
N GLU A 28 -3.30 -3.09 6.22
CA GLU A 28 -4.60 -3.28 5.61
C GLU A 28 -4.64 -4.60 4.88
N ARG A 29 -5.66 -5.43 5.14
CA ARG A 29 -5.75 -6.74 4.55
C ARG A 29 -6.67 -6.82 3.37
N ASN A 30 -7.75 -6.10 3.46
CA ASN A 30 -8.87 -6.23 2.54
C ASN A 30 -8.83 -5.20 1.42
N THR A 31 -7.90 -4.26 1.44
CA THR A 31 -7.70 -3.30 0.35
C THR A 31 -6.62 -3.74 -0.61
N ARG A 32 -6.87 -3.51 -1.90
CA ARG A 32 -5.98 -3.87 -3.01
C ARG A 32 -5.03 -2.75 -3.38
N GLY A 33 -4.76 -1.81 -2.76
CA GLY A 33 -3.88 -0.72 -3.12
C GLY A 33 -4.49 0.24 -4.15
N ASP A 34 -4.37 1.50 -3.87
CA ASP A 34 -4.99 2.56 -4.67
C ASP A 34 -4.33 2.74 -6.06
N SER A 35 -3.14 2.19 -6.28
CA SER A 35 -2.45 2.24 -7.57
C SER A 35 -3.04 1.32 -8.65
N ASN A 36 -3.88 0.35 -8.27
CA ASN A 36 -4.40 -0.67 -9.21
C ASN A 36 -5.73 -0.27 -9.89
N TRP A 37 -6.14 1.00 -9.77
CA TRP A 37 -7.40 1.48 -10.35
C TRP A 37 -7.31 1.82 -11.84
N VAL A 38 -6.11 2.07 -12.37
CA VAL A 38 -5.90 2.38 -13.78
C VAL A 38 -5.20 1.21 -14.46
N PRO A 39 -5.78 0.65 -15.53
CA PRO A 39 -5.10 -0.36 -16.34
C PRO A 39 -3.76 0.16 -16.85
N VAL A 40 -2.74 -0.69 -16.85
CA VAL A 40 -1.37 -0.29 -17.25
C VAL A 40 -1.32 0.27 -18.68
N GLU A 41 -2.15 -0.28 -19.56
CA GLU A 41 -2.25 0.12 -20.96
C GLU A 41 -2.83 1.53 -21.15
N GLU A 42 -3.51 2.06 -20.13
CA GLU A 42 -4.14 3.38 -20.14
C GLU A 42 -3.31 4.46 -19.46
N ILE A 43 -2.20 4.09 -18.88
CA ILE A 43 -1.27 5.03 -18.26
C ILE A 43 -0.47 5.73 -19.37
N GLU A 44 -0.49 7.06 -19.37
CA GLU A 44 0.39 7.88 -20.21
C GLU A 44 1.73 8.11 -19.52
N SER A 45 1.68 8.46 -18.24
CA SER A 45 2.87 8.68 -17.43
C SER A 45 2.59 8.47 -15.95
N ILE A 46 3.65 8.22 -15.19
CA ILE A 46 3.63 8.21 -13.73
C ILE A 46 4.64 9.23 -13.25
N THR A 47 4.15 10.26 -12.56
CA THR A 47 5.00 11.31 -11.97
C THR A 47 5.14 11.04 -10.48
N VAL A 48 6.37 11.01 -9.99
CA VAL A 48 6.67 10.84 -8.58
C VAL A 48 7.30 12.12 -8.05
N LEU A 49 6.58 12.77 -7.11
CA LEU A 49 7.10 13.93 -6.38
C LEU A 49 7.54 13.48 -4.99
N ARG A 50 8.76 13.80 -4.63
CA ARG A 50 9.37 13.44 -3.35
C ARG A 50 9.75 14.69 -2.57
N GLY A 51 10.05 14.51 -1.29
CA GLY A 51 10.60 15.54 -0.45
C GLY A 51 9.71 16.79 -0.32
N PRO A 52 10.33 17.98 -0.28
CA PRO A 52 9.64 19.25 -0.02
C PRO A 52 8.56 19.62 -1.03
N ALA A 53 8.73 19.24 -2.29
CA ALA A 53 7.74 19.54 -3.33
C ALA A 53 6.39 18.84 -3.08
N ALA A 54 6.36 17.74 -2.34
CA ALA A 54 5.12 17.03 -2.00
C ALA A 54 4.26 17.75 -0.96
N ALA A 55 4.81 18.66 -0.15
CA ALA A 55 4.10 19.35 0.94
C ALA A 55 2.89 20.16 0.46
N ARG A 56 2.91 20.67 -0.78
CA ARG A 56 1.79 21.37 -1.44
C ARG A 56 0.51 20.55 -1.52
N TYR A 57 0.63 19.21 -1.57
CA TYR A 57 -0.53 18.31 -1.75
C TYR A 57 -1.27 17.97 -0.45
N GLY A 58 -0.81 18.48 0.70
CA GLY A 58 -1.50 18.36 1.99
C GLY A 58 -1.40 17.00 2.64
N SER A 59 -2.48 16.58 3.30
CA SER A 59 -2.49 15.37 4.13
C SER A 59 -2.20 14.09 3.31
N GLY A 60 -1.27 13.28 3.84
CA GLY A 60 -0.88 12.00 3.24
C GLY A 60 0.34 12.07 2.30
N ALA A 61 0.85 13.27 1.99
CA ALA A 61 1.98 13.46 1.09
C ALA A 61 3.35 13.47 1.80
N MET A 62 3.44 13.08 3.08
CA MET A 62 4.68 13.12 3.86
C MET A 62 5.82 12.26 3.28
N GLY A 63 5.49 11.15 2.61
CA GLY A 63 6.44 10.26 1.94
C GLY A 63 6.56 10.52 0.44
N GLY A 64 5.75 11.43 -0.10
CA GLY A 64 5.72 11.77 -1.51
C GLY A 64 4.33 11.65 -2.14
N VAL A 65 4.26 11.98 -3.42
CA VAL A 65 3.06 11.91 -4.26
C VAL A 65 3.37 11.09 -5.50
N VAL A 66 2.48 10.16 -5.84
CA VAL A 66 2.52 9.42 -7.11
C VAL A 66 1.29 9.81 -7.90
N ASN A 67 1.48 10.53 -9.00
CA ASN A 67 0.40 10.91 -9.91
C ASN A 67 0.41 10.02 -11.16
N ILE A 68 -0.65 9.23 -11.30
CA ILE A 68 -0.90 8.39 -12.48
C ILE A 68 -1.70 9.23 -13.46
N VAL A 69 -1.09 9.57 -14.58
CA VAL A 69 -1.73 10.36 -15.65
C VAL A 69 -2.27 9.41 -16.71
N THR A 70 -3.56 9.52 -17.00
CA THR A 70 -4.23 8.70 -18.02
C THR A 70 -4.09 9.31 -19.41
N LYS A 71 -4.17 8.47 -20.43
CA LYS A 71 -4.12 8.90 -21.83
C LYS A 71 -5.23 9.88 -22.17
N LYS A 72 -4.90 10.89 -22.98
CA LYS A 72 -5.83 11.94 -23.44
C LYS A 72 -6.83 11.39 -24.47
N VAL A 73 -7.90 12.14 -24.69
CA VAL A 73 -8.84 11.89 -25.80
C VAL A 73 -8.09 12.08 -27.13
N PRO A 74 -8.10 11.09 -28.03
CA PRO A 74 -7.40 11.19 -29.30
C PRO A 74 -8.14 12.12 -30.28
N LYS A 75 -7.37 12.78 -31.17
CA LYS A 75 -7.91 13.69 -32.20
C LYS A 75 -8.57 12.95 -33.37
N GLU A 76 -8.23 11.69 -33.56
CA GLU A 76 -8.77 10.80 -34.56
C GLU A 76 -9.40 9.59 -33.88
N PHE A 77 -10.31 8.91 -34.54
CA PHE A 77 -10.89 7.69 -34.03
C PHE A 77 -9.82 6.59 -33.96
N LYS A 78 -9.58 6.09 -32.75
CA LYS A 78 -8.56 5.06 -32.46
C LYS A 78 -9.07 4.10 -31.39
N GLY A 79 -8.71 2.84 -31.58
CA GLY A 79 -8.97 1.81 -30.59
C GLY A 79 -7.86 0.78 -30.51
N SER A 80 -7.83 0.03 -29.45
CA SER A 80 -6.97 -1.15 -29.34
C SER A 80 -7.56 -2.20 -28.39
N VAL A 81 -7.21 -3.45 -28.64
CA VAL A 81 -7.40 -4.58 -27.73
C VAL A 81 -6.02 -5.12 -27.36
N ASN A 82 -5.84 -5.40 -26.10
CA ASN A 82 -4.59 -5.92 -25.55
C ASN A 82 -4.87 -7.24 -24.83
N TYR A 83 -4.05 -8.23 -25.06
CA TYR A 83 -4.00 -9.46 -24.26
C TYR A 83 -2.60 -9.58 -23.65
N TYR A 84 -2.56 -9.93 -22.37
CA TYR A 84 -1.33 -10.20 -21.63
C TYR A 84 -1.47 -11.48 -20.83
N THR A 85 -0.43 -12.30 -20.84
CA THR A 85 -0.35 -13.50 -20.00
C THR A 85 1.01 -13.56 -19.33
N ASN A 86 1.05 -14.10 -18.10
CA ASN A 86 2.27 -14.44 -17.37
C ASN A 86 2.09 -15.83 -16.77
N GLN A 87 2.96 -16.74 -17.19
CA GLN A 87 2.91 -18.15 -16.82
C GLN A 87 4.16 -18.52 -16.01
N PRO A 88 4.03 -18.70 -14.68
CA PRO A 88 5.12 -19.18 -13.86
C PRO A 88 5.63 -20.57 -14.34
N GLN A 89 6.91 -20.81 -14.20
CA GLN A 89 7.50 -22.12 -14.46
C GLN A 89 7.06 -23.14 -13.41
N ASP A 90 6.91 -22.70 -12.16
CA ASP A 90 6.40 -23.52 -11.07
C ASP A 90 4.87 -23.48 -11.08
N SER A 91 4.23 -24.63 -11.27
CA SER A 91 2.76 -24.74 -11.28
C SER A 91 2.09 -24.41 -9.95
N LYS A 92 2.87 -24.29 -8.87
CA LYS A 92 2.39 -23.83 -7.56
C LYS A 92 2.25 -22.31 -7.48
N GLU A 93 2.83 -21.56 -8.38
CA GLU A 93 2.72 -20.11 -8.46
C GLU A 93 1.53 -19.69 -9.35
N GLY A 94 0.87 -18.60 -8.99
CA GLY A 94 -0.33 -18.14 -9.68
C GLY A 94 -0.06 -17.49 -11.04
N ALA A 95 -0.69 -18.00 -12.09
CA ALA A 95 -0.64 -17.43 -13.44
C ALA A 95 -1.51 -16.18 -13.58
N THR A 96 -1.11 -15.24 -14.44
CA THR A 96 -1.87 -14.02 -14.74
C THR A 96 -2.36 -14.02 -16.17
N ASN A 97 -3.63 -13.63 -16.36
CA ASN A 97 -4.21 -13.34 -17.66
C ASN A 97 -4.96 -12.00 -17.60
N ARG A 98 -4.76 -11.15 -18.59
CA ARG A 98 -5.38 -9.83 -18.68
C ARG A 98 -5.83 -9.53 -20.10
N VAL A 99 -7.05 -9.00 -20.21
CA VAL A 99 -7.60 -8.46 -21.45
C VAL A 99 -8.01 -7.03 -21.20
N GLY A 100 -7.52 -6.11 -22.02
CA GLY A 100 -7.88 -4.70 -21.97
C GLY A 100 -8.33 -4.20 -23.34
N PHE A 101 -9.17 -3.19 -23.34
CA PHE A 101 -9.59 -2.49 -24.56
C PHE A 101 -9.62 -0.98 -24.32
N ASN A 102 -9.46 -0.23 -25.37
CA ASN A 102 -9.77 1.21 -25.38
C ASN A 102 -10.30 1.63 -26.74
N LEU A 103 -11.08 2.70 -26.69
CA LEU A 103 -11.68 3.32 -27.84
C LEU A 103 -11.82 4.82 -27.58
N GLY A 104 -11.51 5.67 -28.53
CA GLY A 104 -11.69 7.10 -28.38
C GLY A 104 -11.59 7.82 -29.71
N GLY A 105 -12.05 9.08 -29.72
CA GLY A 105 -12.03 9.94 -30.90
C GLY A 105 -12.98 11.12 -30.77
N PRO A 106 -13.07 11.94 -31.80
CA PRO A 106 -14.02 13.04 -31.86
C PRO A 106 -15.44 12.51 -32.07
N ILE A 107 -16.39 13.07 -31.33
CA ILE A 107 -17.83 12.99 -31.61
C ILE A 107 -18.17 14.17 -32.56
N ILE A 108 -17.62 15.34 -32.23
CA ILE A 108 -17.66 16.54 -33.06
C ILE A 108 -16.20 17.02 -33.16
N GLN A 109 -15.68 17.08 -34.37
CA GLN A 109 -14.28 17.43 -34.63
C GLN A 109 -13.88 18.72 -33.90
N ASP A 110 -12.77 18.66 -33.17
CA ASP A 110 -12.18 19.75 -32.39
C ASP A 110 -13.06 20.36 -31.27
N VAL A 111 -14.31 19.89 -31.07
CA VAL A 111 -15.26 20.39 -30.09
C VAL A 111 -15.55 19.36 -29.00
N LEU A 112 -16.00 18.16 -29.36
CA LEU A 112 -16.42 17.14 -28.42
C LEU A 112 -15.74 15.82 -28.74
N GLY A 113 -15.01 15.30 -27.78
CA GLY A 113 -14.36 14.01 -27.93
C GLY A 113 -14.64 13.09 -26.75
N PHE A 114 -14.43 11.81 -26.97
CA PHE A 114 -14.63 10.79 -25.95
C PHE A 114 -13.46 9.82 -25.90
N ARG A 115 -13.35 9.13 -24.75
CA ARG A 115 -12.50 7.97 -24.56
C ARG A 115 -13.19 6.99 -23.61
N ILE A 116 -13.22 5.71 -23.97
CA ILE A 116 -13.70 4.62 -23.13
C ILE A 116 -12.62 3.56 -23.08
N TYR A 117 -12.39 3.00 -21.92
CA TYR A 117 -11.47 1.88 -21.74
C TYR A 117 -11.97 0.92 -20.65
N GLY A 118 -11.53 -0.30 -20.74
CA GLY A 118 -11.84 -1.31 -19.73
C GLY A 118 -10.78 -2.39 -19.67
N ASN A 119 -10.79 -3.11 -18.57
CA ASN A 119 -9.83 -4.16 -18.29
C ASN A 119 -10.47 -5.28 -17.47
N PHE A 120 -10.10 -6.50 -17.80
CA PHE A 120 -10.30 -7.68 -16.97
C PHE A 120 -8.95 -8.31 -16.69
N ASN A 121 -8.58 -8.40 -15.40
CA ASN A 121 -7.36 -9.03 -14.94
C ASN A 121 -7.66 -10.12 -13.94
N LYS A 122 -7.06 -11.30 -14.15
CA LYS A 122 -7.09 -12.41 -13.21
C LYS A 122 -5.68 -12.91 -13.00
N THR A 123 -5.24 -12.92 -11.74
CA THR A 123 -4.05 -13.64 -11.29
C THR A 123 -4.53 -14.74 -10.37
N ASP A 124 -4.19 -15.98 -10.66
CA ASP A 124 -4.53 -17.12 -9.81
C ASP A 124 -3.73 -17.03 -8.49
N ALA A 125 -4.26 -17.63 -7.44
CA ALA A 125 -3.54 -17.72 -6.17
C ALA A 125 -2.42 -18.75 -6.27
N ASP A 126 -1.37 -18.55 -5.51
CA ASP A 126 -0.37 -19.59 -5.26
C ASP A 126 -1.02 -20.80 -4.58
N SER A 127 -0.44 -21.96 -4.78
CA SER A 127 -0.86 -23.18 -4.09
C SER A 127 -0.70 -23.05 -2.58
N THR A 128 -1.61 -23.65 -1.82
CA THR A 128 -1.55 -23.66 -0.34
C THR A 128 -0.34 -24.40 0.22
N ASP A 129 0.28 -25.24 -0.57
CA ASP A 129 1.45 -26.05 -0.23
C ASP A 129 2.76 -25.54 -0.88
N ILE A 130 2.79 -24.29 -1.35
CA ILE A 130 3.97 -23.69 -1.97
C ILE A 130 5.14 -23.59 -0.98
N ASN A 131 4.86 -23.32 0.28
CA ASN A 131 5.83 -23.37 1.37
C ASN A 131 5.73 -24.72 2.09
N ARG A 132 6.88 -25.28 2.46
CA ARG A 132 6.95 -26.61 3.07
C ARG A 132 6.39 -26.61 4.49
N ASP A 133 5.67 -27.67 4.83
CA ASP A 133 5.25 -27.95 6.18
C ASP A 133 6.47 -28.38 7.04
N SER A 134 6.40 -28.03 8.33
CA SER A 134 7.32 -28.53 9.34
C SER A 134 6.61 -29.54 10.24
N ILE A 135 7.13 -30.74 10.34
CA ILE A 135 6.55 -31.82 11.15
C ILE A 135 7.52 -32.14 12.27
N THR A 136 7.03 -32.05 13.50
CA THR A 136 7.78 -32.49 14.69
C THR A 136 6.99 -33.57 15.42
N THR A 137 7.66 -34.70 15.69
CA THR A 137 7.06 -35.80 16.42
C THR A 137 7.83 -36.03 17.72
N VAL A 138 7.14 -36.05 18.82
CA VAL A 138 7.69 -36.24 20.15
C VAL A 138 6.93 -37.38 20.83
N THR A 139 7.64 -38.39 21.30
CA THR A 139 7.09 -39.46 22.13
C THR A 139 7.37 -39.15 23.58
N THR A 140 6.34 -39.12 24.42
CA THR A 140 6.46 -38.76 25.82
C THR A 140 5.70 -39.75 26.71
N GLN A 141 6.21 -39.97 27.93
CA GLN A 141 5.55 -40.79 28.97
C GLN A 141 4.96 -39.92 30.12
N ASN A 142 4.78 -38.64 29.91
CA ASN A 142 4.45 -37.70 30.97
C ASN A 142 2.93 -37.59 31.21
N GLY A 143 2.59 -37.02 32.35
CA GLY A 143 1.27 -36.68 32.92
C GLY A 143 0.01 -36.76 32.05
N PRO A 144 -1.18 -36.64 32.58
CA PRO A 144 -2.41 -36.76 31.79
C PRO A 144 -2.56 -35.62 30.77
N ILE A 145 -2.98 -35.91 29.52
CA ILE A 145 -3.44 -34.88 28.59
C ILE A 145 -4.89 -34.54 28.93
N ARG A 146 -5.19 -33.25 28.96
CA ARG A 146 -6.53 -32.73 29.18
C ARG A 146 -6.97 -31.91 27.95
N GLU A 147 -8.15 -32.29 27.40
CA GLU A 147 -8.86 -31.47 26.44
C GLU A 147 -10.12 -30.92 27.10
N ARG A 148 -10.32 -29.61 27.06
CA ARG A 148 -11.46 -28.91 27.68
C ARG A 148 -11.68 -29.33 29.13
N GLY A 149 -10.58 -29.57 29.90
CA GLY A 149 -10.60 -30.02 31.29
C GLY A 149 -10.78 -31.53 31.49
N ARG A 150 -11.07 -32.31 30.46
CA ARG A 150 -11.26 -33.75 30.53
C ARG A 150 -9.97 -34.50 30.25
N ILE A 151 -9.62 -35.50 31.06
CA ILE A 151 -8.45 -36.33 30.78
C ILE A 151 -8.77 -37.18 29.52
N VAL A 152 -8.02 -36.99 28.47
CA VAL A 152 -8.09 -37.79 27.24
C VAL A 152 -6.99 -38.85 27.13
N VAL A 153 -5.87 -38.63 27.83
CA VAL A 153 -4.83 -39.64 28.06
C VAL A 153 -4.49 -39.70 29.54
N PRO A 154 -4.59 -40.88 30.21
CA PRO A 154 -4.15 -41.07 31.57
C PRO A 154 -2.65 -40.85 31.80
N ALA A 155 -2.26 -40.54 33.03
CA ALA A 155 -0.84 -40.46 33.37
C ALA A 155 -0.16 -41.82 33.22
N GLY A 156 1.06 -41.81 32.74
CA GLY A 156 1.88 -43.03 32.60
C GLY A 156 1.72 -43.79 31.28
N GLN A 157 0.77 -43.45 30.42
CA GLN A 157 0.68 -44.00 29.07
C GLN A 157 1.66 -43.30 28.09
N THR A 158 2.30 -44.07 27.29
CA THR A 158 3.19 -43.55 26.21
C THR A 158 2.33 -43.06 25.05
N ARG A 159 2.62 -41.87 24.59
CA ARG A 159 1.90 -41.21 23.51
C ARG A 159 2.87 -40.55 22.52
N THR A 160 2.47 -40.48 21.29
CA THR A 160 3.17 -39.74 20.24
C THR A 160 2.38 -38.48 19.92
N VAL A 161 3.01 -37.32 20.07
CA VAL A 161 2.47 -36.02 19.69
C VAL A 161 3.14 -35.59 18.39
N THR A 162 2.35 -35.53 17.32
CA THR A 162 2.81 -35.05 16.02
C THR A 162 2.24 -33.65 15.80
N ASN A 163 3.10 -32.66 15.82
CA ASN A 163 2.78 -31.29 15.48
C ASN A 163 3.18 -31.01 14.03
N THR A 164 2.21 -30.73 13.17
CA THR A 164 2.43 -30.22 11.83
C THR A 164 2.23 -28.71 11.86
N THR A 165 3.28 -27.97 11.60
CA THR A 165 3.19 -26.54 11.29
C THR A 165 3.12 -26.43 9.79
N TYR A 166 1.96 -26.08 9.26
CA TYR A 166 1.78 -25.90 7.82
C TYR A 166 2.60 -24.70 7.35
N GLY A 167 3.26 -24.83 6.23
CA GLY A 167 3.92 -23.72 5.57
C GLY A 167 2.92 -22.59 5.33
N ALA A 168 3.37 -21.36 5.50
CA ALA A 168 2.56 -20.21 5.15
C ALA A 168 2.11 -20.31 3.69
N ALA A 169 0.87 -19.98 3.38
CA ALA A 169 0.43 -19.93 1.99
C ALA A 169 1.22 -18.87 1.22
N GLY A 170 1.26 -18.99 -0.10
CA GLY A 170 1.85 -18.02 -0.99
C GLY A 170 0.98 -16.76 -1.15
N VAL A 171 1.15 -16.10 -2.26
CA VAL A 171 0.39 -14.87 -2.56
C VAL A 171 -1.04 -15.22 -2.96
N GLU A 172 -2.01 -14.49 -2.41
CA GLU A 172 -3.40 -14.58 -2.87
C GLU A 172 -3.55 -14.12 -4.32
N GLY A 173 -4.47 -14.72 -5.04
CA GLY A 173 -4.83 -14.27 -6.35
C GLY A 173 -5.70 -13.00 -6.34
N VAL A 174 -5.83 -12.40 -7.50
CA VAL A 174 -6.65 -11.19 -7.72
C VAL A 174 -7.56 -11.34 -8.92
N LYS A 175 -8.73 -10.69 -8.84
CA LYS A 175 -9.68 -10.61 -9.93
C LYS A 175 -10.23 -9.18 -10.02
N ASN A 176 -9.79 -8.45 -11.03
CA ASN A 176 -10.15 -7.05 -11.21
C ASN A 176 -10.95 -6.87 -12.50
N LYS A 177 -11.94 -5.98 -12.43
CA LYS A 177 -12.77 -5.55 -13.57
C LYS A 177 -12.89 -4.03 -13.48
N ASP A 178 -12.48 -3.36 -14.55
CA ASP A 178 -12.46 -1.91 -14.61
C ASP A 178 -13.13 -1.44 -15.89
N ILE A 179 -13.90 -0.37 -15.80
CA ILE A 179 -14.41 0.38 -16.94
C ILE A 179 -14.39 1.86 -16.62
N ALA A 180 -13.94 2.67 -17.55
CA ALA A 180 -13.90 4.10 -17.41
C ALA A 180 -14.25 4.81 -18.72
N GLY A 181 -14.81 6.00 -18.60
CA GLY A 181 -15.14 6.88 -19.71
C GLY A 181 -14.76 8.32 -19.42
N ARG A 182 -14.34 9.02 -20.45
CA ARG A 182 -14.04 10.45 -20.47
C ARG A 182 -14.79 11.12 -21.61
N LEU A 183 -15.47 12.22 -21.32
CA LEU A 183 -15.97 13.17 -22.29
C LEU A 183 -15.18 14.49 -22.14
N GLN A 184 -14.71 15.03 -23.23
CA GLN A 184 -13.99 16.29 -23.27
C GLN A 184 -14.70 17.23 -24.22
N TRP A 185 -15.20 18.33 -23.70
CA TRP A 185 -15.90 19.37 -24.45
C TRP A 185 -15.09 20.66 -24.42
N LYS A 186 -14.63 21.11 -25.57
CA LYS A 186 -14.06 22.44 -25.76
C LYS A 186 -15.19 23.44 -25.94
N ILE A 187 -15.55 24.12 -24.87
CA ILE A 187 -16.63 25.14 -24.84
C ILE A 187 -16.21 26.34 -25.70
N SER A 188 -14.93 26.69 -25.65
CA SER A 188 -14.29 27.74 -26.44
C SER A 188 -12.82 27.37 -26.72
N PRO A 189 -12.06 28.13 -27.53
CA PRO A 189 -10.63 27.90 -27.71
C PRO A 189 -9.83 27.91 -26.39
N SER A 190 -10.29 28.64 -25.39
CA SER A 190 -9.63 28.83 -24.10
C SER A 190 -10.26 28.04 -22.94
N GLN A 191 -11.36 27.34 -23.14
CA GLN A 191 -12.06 26.64 -22.06
C GLN A 191 -12.45 25.22 -22.43
N THR A 192 -12.13 24.30 -21.55
CA THR A 192 -12.41 22.88 -21.72
C THR A 192 -13.11 22.32 -20.49
N LEU A 193 -14.20 21.62 -20.71
CA LEU A 193 -14.90 20.85 -19.67
C LEU A 193 -14.64 19.35 -19.89
N ILE A 194 -14.22 18.67 -18.84
CA ILE A 194 -13.91 17.24 -18.87
C ILE A 194 -14.79 16.54 -17.84
N PHE A 195 -15.53 15.55 -18.28
CA PHE A 195 -16.27 14.64 -17.41
C PHE A 195 -15.63 13.26 -17.42
N ASP A 196 -15.22 12.78 -16.25
CA ASP A 196 -14.68 11.43 -16.03
C ASP A 196 -15.65 10.59 -15.22
N SER A 197 -15.83 9.34 -15.63
CA SER A 197 -16.57 8.30 -14.89
C SER A 197 -15.74 7.04 -14.85
N HIS A 198 -15.58 6.45 -13.68
CA HIS A 198 -14.83 5.22 -13.50
C HIS A 198 -15.55 4.27 -12.54
N TYR A 199 -15.65 3.00 -12.93
CA TYR A 199 -16.13 1.92 -12.07
C TYR A 199 -15.10 0.80 -12.04
N SER A 200 -14.80 0.32 -10.83
CA SER A 200 -13.87 -0.79 -10.62
C SER A 200 -14.40 -1.77 -9.58
N ARG A 201 -14.16 -3.05 -9.83
CA ARG A 201 -14.35 -4.13 -8.87
C ARG A 201 -13.04 -4.89 -8.73
N GLN A 202 -12.49 -4.91 -7.53
CA GLN A 202 -11.31 -5.71 -7.17
C GLN A 202 -11.72 -6.78 -6.16
N GLY A 203 -11.29 -8.02 -6.40
CA GLY A 203 -11.51 -9.15 -5.50
C GLY A 203 -10.24 -9.95 -5.32
N ASN A 204 -10.12 -10.68 -4.20
CA ASN A 204 -9.07 -11.66 -4.01
C ASN A 204 -9.48 -13.04 -4.52
N ILE A 205 -8.50 -13.91 -4.71
CA ILE A 205 -8.70 -15.36 -4.81
C ILE A 205 -7.99 -15.95 -3.60
N TYR A 206 -8.78 -16.35 -2.61
CA TYR A 206 -8.30 -16.81 -1.31
C TYR A 206 -7.63 -18.17 -1.42
N ASN A 207 -6.48 -18.35 -0.79
CA ASN A 207 -5.69 -19.59 -0.81
C ASN A 207 -5.41 -20.17 0.58
N GLY A 208 -6.18 -19.78 1.59
CA GLY A 208 -6.04 -20.32 2.95
C GLY A 208 -5.14 -19.51 3.86
N ASP A 209 -4.61 -18.38 3.39
CA ASP A 209 -3.83 -17.47 4.21
C ASP A 209 -4.33 -16.03 4.10
N SER A 210 -3.98 -15.22 5.07
CA SER A 210 -4.14 -13.78 4.98
C SER A 210 -2.84 -13.12 4.53
N GLN A 211 -2.93 -12.11 3.70
CA GLN A 211 -1.78 -11.48 3.04
C GLN A 211 -0.69 -10.96 3.99
N ASN A 212 -1.02 -10.63 5.20
CA ASN A 212 -0.11 -10.00 6.15
C ASN A 212 0.21 -10.86 7.36
N SER A 213 -0.25 -12.11 7.38
CA SER A 213 0.02 -13.01 8.49
C SER A 213 1.30 -13.81 8.26
N ASN A 214 2.14 -13.84 9.28
CA ASN A 214 3.22 -14.80 9.41
C ASN A 214 2.80 -15.97 10.31
N ALA A 215 1.54 -16.00 10.75
CA ALA A 215 1.04 -17.11 11.56
C ALA A 215 0.94 -18.37 10.71
N ALA A 216 1.57 -19.41 11.16
CA ALA A 216 1.44 -20.74 10.56
C ALA A 216 0.16 -21.40 11.07
N ASN A 217 -0.57 -22.06 10.17
CA ASN A 217 -1.60 -22.99 10.59
C ASN A 217 -0.95 -24.22 11.22
N THR A 218 -1.54 -24.77 12.27
CA THR A 218 -1.00 -25.92 12.97
C THR A 218 -2.04 -27.03 13.07
N ARG A 219 -1.57 -28.27 12.96
CA ARG A 219 -2.34 -29.47 13.29
C ARG A 219 -1.58 -30.25 14.34
N THR A 220 -2.24 -30.58 15.43
CA THR A 220 -1.67 -31.44 16.47
C THR A 220 -2.46 -32.75 16.50
N VAL A 221 -1.77 -33.85 16.25
CA VAL A 221 -2.32 -35.20 16.35
C VAL A 221 -1.65 -35.90 17.51
N ILE A 222 -2.45 -36.41 18.42
CA ILE A 222 -1.99 -37.20 19.56
C ILE A 222 -2.46 -38.64 19.35
N THR A 223 -1.52 -39.58 19.35
CA THR A 223 -1.80 -40.99 19.20
C THR A 223 -1.29 -41.77 20.41
N ASP A 224 -2.00 -42.81 20.77
CA ASP A 224 -1.53 -43.81 21.72
C ASP A 224 -0.42 -44.62 21.04
N THR A 225 0.75 -44.71 21.67
CA THR A 225 1.92 -45.35 21.06
C THR A 225 1.80 -46.88 20.99
N GLY A 226 1.03 -47.47 21.90
CA GLY A 226 0.83 -48.93 21.96
C GLY A 226 -0.18 -49.45 20.95
N THR A 227 -1.26 -48.71 20.76
CA THR A 227 -2.39 -49.11 19.90
C THR A 227 -2.39 -48.41 18.55
N GLY A 228 -1.66 -47.30 18.40
CA GLY A 228 -1.73 -46.42 17.23
C GLY A 228 -3.04 -45.62 17.09
N ALA A 229 -3.93 -45.71 18.06
CA ALA A 229 -5.22 -45.03 18.02
C ALA A 229 -5.05 -43.50 18.14
N VAL A 230 -5.75 -42.74 17.34
CA VAL A 230 -5.80 -41.25 17.43
C VAL A 230 -6.64 -40.88 18.64
N ILE A 231 -6.02 -40.20 19.59
CA ILE A 231 -6.67 -39.69 20.82
C ILE A 231 -7.26 -38.32 20.59
N SER A 232 -6.53 -37.47 19.87
CA SER A 232 -6.93 -36.09 19.55
C SER A 232 -6.36 -35.66 18.22
N ASP A 233 -7.14 -34.89 17.47
CA ASP A 233 -6.75 -34.24 16.21
C ASP A 233 -7.35 -32.83 16.19
N THR A 234 -6.47 -31.84 16.29
CA THR A 234 -6.87 -30.43 16.32
C THR A 234 -6.17 -29.67 15.20
N GLU A 235 -6.94 -28.88 14.46
CA GLU A 235 -6.43 -28.09 13.33
C GLU A 235 -6.92 -26.63 13.42
N SER A 236 -6.17 -25.70 12.79
CA SER A 236 -6.50 -24.28 12.82
C SER A 236 -7.67 -23.93 11.89
N THR A 237 -8.42 -22.88 12.30
CA THR A 237 -9.65 -22.41 11.63
C THR A 237 -9.42 -21.80 10.25
N LEU A 238 -8.22 -21.33 9.91
CA LEU A 238 -7.93 -20.75 8.58
C LEU A 238 -8.15 -21.74 7.44
N ARG A 239 -7.75 -23.01 7.65
CA ARG A 239 -7.97 -24.07 6.66
C ARG A 239 -9.43 -24.49 6.55
N GLU A 240 -10.24 -24.30 7.59
CA GLU A 240 -11.68 -24.59 7.53
C GLU A 240 -12.40 -23.70 6.50
N ILE A 241 -12.12 -22.39 6.48
CA ILE A 241 -12.68 -21.48 5.47
C ILE A 241 -12.25 -21.88 4.05
N TYR A 242 -10.98 -22.20 3.85
CA TYR A 242 -10.50 -22.68 2.56
C TYR A 242 -11.20 -23.98 2.13
N ARG A 243 -11.36 -24.94 3.05
CA ARG A 243 -12.07 -26.22 2.83
C ARG A 243 -13.56 -26.01 2.56
N SER A 244 -14.18 -24.96 3.11
CA SER A 244 -15.58 -24.62 2.83
C SER A 244 -15.83 -24.19 1.38
N GLY A 245 -14.79 -24.07 0.56
CA GLY A 245 -14.87 -23.70 -0.83
C GLY A 245 -15.04 -22.21 -1.11
N ILE A 246 -14.97 -21.36 -0.09
CA ILE A 246 -14.98 -19.91 -0.27
C ILE A 246 -13.69 -19.48 -0.96
N LYS A 247 -13.83 -18.96 -2.19
CA LYS A 247 -12.68 -18.51 -3.00
C LYS A 247 -12.42 -17.02 -2.95
N GLU A 248 -13.37 -16.22 -2.51
CA GLU A 248 -13.27 -14.77 -2.47
C GLU A 248 -13.72 -14.27 -1.11
N THR A 249 -12.78 -13.72 -0.33
CA THR A 249 -13.06 -13.25 1.04
C THR A 249 -13.23 -11.75 1.13
N ALA A 250 -12.76 -11.00 0.12
CA ALA A 250 -12.86 -9.55 0.06
C ALA A 250 -13.15 -9.05 -1.37
N ARG A 251 -14.05 -8.06 -1.46
CA ARG A 251 -14.44 -7.38 -2.71
C ARG A 251 -14.48 -5.89 -2.45
N LEU A 252 -13.77 -5.14 -3.26
CA LEU A 252 -13.78 -3.68 -3.22
C LEU A 252 -14.43 -3.14 -4.48
N TYR A 253 -15.50 -2.38 -4.32
CA TYR A 253 -16.22 -1.72 -5.40
C TYR A 253 -15.96 -0.22 -5.30
N ARG A 254 -15.55 0.40 -6.39
CA ARG A 254 -15.31 1.84 -6.45
C ARG A 254 -16.03 2.45 -7.64
N SER A 255 -16.78 3.50 -7.38
CA SER A 255 -17.35 4.38 -8.41
C SER A 255 -16.82 5.79 -8.18
N SER A 256 -16.33 6.42 -9.22
CA SER A 256 -15.81 7.79 -9.15
C SER A 256 -16.28 8.60 -10.34
N TYR A 257 -16.67 9.84 -10.07
CA TYR A 257 -17.13 10.81 -11.05
C TYR A 257 -16.39 12.12 -10.82
N ALA A 258 -15.95 12.75 -11.89
CA ALA A 258 -15.30 14.05 -11.79
C ALA A 258 -15.69 14.98 -12.93
N LEU A 259 -15.89 16.23 -12.61
CA LEU A 259 -16.06 17.31 -13.56
C LEU A 259 -14.89 18.27 -13.40
N THR A 260 -14.10 18.45 -14.45
CA THR A 260 -12.95 19.35 -14.48
C THR A 260 -13.20 20.44 -15.50
N HIS A 261 -12.99 21.69 -15.08
CA HIS A 261 -12.97 22.85 -15.97
C HIS A 261 -11.54 23.38 -16.02
N ASP A 262 -10.95 23.39 -17.20
CA ASP A 262 -9.66 24.01 -17.52
C ASP A 262 -9.92 25.28 -18.32
N GLY A 263 -9.42 26.42 -17.82
CA GLY A 263 -9.54 27.72 -18.45
C GLY A 263 -8.18 28.37 -18.67
N ALA A 264 -7.92 28.84 -19.89
CA ALA A 264 -6.77 29.67 -20.25
C ALA A 264 -7.26 31.09 -20.53
N TRP A 265 -6.83 32.04 -19.70
CA TRP A 265 -7.25 33.44 -19.74
C TRP A 265 -6.06 34.34 -20.07
N ASP A 266 -6.28 35.55 -20.50
CA ASP A 266 -5.19 36.49 -20.79
C ASP A 266 -4.30 36.78 -19.57
N TRP A 267 -4.86 36.62 -18.36
CA TRP A 267 -4.18 36.86 -17.09
C TRP A 267 -3.61 35.59 -16.43
N GLY A 268 -3.88 34.40 -16.95
CA GLY A 268 -3.40 33.16 -16.36
C GLY A 268 -4.28 31.95 -16.66
N ASP A 269 -4.03 30.86 -15.96
CA ASP A 269 -4.73 29.59 -16.13
C ASP A 269 -5.51 29.24 -14.88
N THR A 270 -6.69 28.61 -15.06
CA THR A 270 -7.51 28.10 -13.97
C THR A 270 -7.84 26.64 -14.17
N LYS A 271 -7.83 25.88 -13.06
CA LYS A 271 -8.30 24.50 -13.03
C LYS A 271 -9.25 24.31 -11.86
N ASN A 272 -10.49 23.93 -12.16
CA ASN A 272 -11.52 23.67 -11.16
C ASN A 272 -11.98 22.23 -11.27
N VAL A 273 -12.05 21.51 -10.15
CA VAL A 273 -12.40 20.10 -10.13
C VAL A 273 -13.46 19.86 -9.06
N LEU A 274 -14.57 19.28 -9.45
CA LEU A 274 -15.56 18.70 -8.54
C LEU A 274 -15.55 17.19 -8.73
N SER A 275 -15.33 16.43 -7.67
CA SER A 275 -15.31 14.96 -7.74
C SER A 275 -16.08 14.29 -6.61
N TYR A 276 -16.70 13.18 -6.94
CA TYR A 276 -17.39 12.32 -6.00
C TYR A 276 -16.89 10.89 -6.16
N GLU A 277 -16.52 10.27 -5.05
CA GLU A 277 -16.08 8.87 -5.00
C GLU A 277 -16.89 8.10 -3.96
N ARG A 278 -17.33 6.91 -4.33
CA ARG A 278 -17.92 5.94 -3.42
C ARG A 278 -17.13 4.64 -3.49
N THR A 279 -16.66 4.19 -2.35
CA THR A 279 -16.00 2.89 -2.17
C THR A 279 -16.87 2.02 -1.26
N THR A 280 -17.13 0.78 -1.67
CA THR A 280 -17.79 -0.23 -0.84
C THR A 280 -16.85 -1.40 -0.71
N ASN A 281 -16.40 -1.68 0.52
CA ASN A 281 -15.62 -2.86 0.85
C ASN A 281 -16.58 -3.92 1.40
N SER A 282 -16.70 -5.05 0.69
CA SER A 282 -17.52 -6.19 1.08
C SER A 282 -16.58 -7.35 1.38
N HIS A 283 -16.53 -7.78 2.63
CA HIS A 283 -15.57 -8.79 3.09
C HIS A 283 -16.18 -9.73 4.11
N LEU A 284 -15.60 -10.92 4.26
CA LEU A 284 -15.95 -11.79 5.37
C LEU A 284 -15.50 -11.14 6.68
N PRO A 285 -16.33 -11.23 7.76
CA PRO A 285 -15.94 -10.70 9.04
C PRO A 285 -14.73 -11.46 9.56
N GLU A 286 -13.67 -10.75 9.80
CA GLU A 286 -12.50 -11.28 10.47
C GLU A 286 -12.79 -11.44 11.97
N GLY A 287 -12.22 -12.49 12.53
CA GLY A 287 -12.08 -12.64 13.95
C GLY A 287 -11.28 -11.48 14.53
N LEU A 288 -11.09 -11.54 15.80
CA LEU A 288 -10.44 -10.50 16.57
C LEU A 288 -9.04 -10.21 16.01
N ALA A 289 -8.73 -8.95 15.80
CA ALA A 289 -7.38 -8.56 15.49
C ALA A 289 -6.45 -9.04 16.62
N GLY A 290 -5.39 -9.72 16.25
CA GLY A 290 -4.48 -10.33 17.22
C GLY A 290 -4.62 -11.85 17.37
N GLY A 291 -5.66 -12.46 16.86
CA GLY A 291 -5.63 -13.87 16.49
C GLY A 291 -4.70 -14.09 15.30
N PRO A 292 -4.54 -15.33 14.84
CA PRO A 292 -3.96 -15.55 13.52
C PRO A 292 -4.73 -14.64 12.55
N GLU A 293 -4.04 -13.73 11.93
CA GLU A 293 -4.66 -12.82 11.00
C GLU A 293 -5.31 -13.65 9.89
N GLY A 294 -6.58 -13.32 9.53
CA GLY A 294 -7.38 -14.05 8.57
C GLY A 294 -8.23 -15.18 9.16
N SER A 295 -8.36 -15.30 10.50
CA SER A 295 -9.41 -16.13 11.06
C SER A 295 -10.74 -15.46 10.85
N TYR A 296 -11.51 -15.98 9.92
CA TYR A 296 -12.85 -15.51 9.63
C TYR A 296 -13.85 -16.14 10.61
N VAL A 297 -14.76 -15.32 11.14
CA VAL A 297 -15.77 -15.74 12.14
C VAL A 297 -17.14 -16.08 11.51
N GLY A 298 -17.24 -16.09 10.22
CA GLY A 298 -18.48 -16.41 9.50
C GLY A 298 -18.30 -16.44 7.99
N THR A 299 -19.32 -16.89 7.31
CA THR A 299 -19.35 -17.02 5.84
C THR A 299 -20.19 -15.94 5.16
N GLU A 300 -20.84 -15.07 5.95
CA GLU A 300 -21.63 -13.97 5.43
C GLU A 300 -20.78 -12.70 5.27
N TYR A 301 -20.96 -11.99 4.17
CA TYR A 301 -20.23 -10.76 3.89
C TYR A 301 -20.80 -9.58 4.68
N VAL A 302 -19.90 -8.83 5.27
CA VAL A 302 -20.17 -7.52 5.86
C VAL A 302 -19.70 -6.41 4.93
N GLN A 303 -20.19 -5.18 5.13
CA GLN A 303 -19.86 -4.05 4.27
C GLN A 303 -19.44 -2.82 5.06
N SER A 304 -18.37 -2.18 4.62
CA SER A 304 -18.06 -0.80 4.93
C SER A 304 -18.21 0.08 3.69
N ARG A 305 -18.62 1.34 3.87
CA ARG A 305 -18.89 2.28 2.80
C ARG A 305 -18.22 3.63 3.08
N LEU A 306 -17.36 4.05 2.16
CA LEU A 306 -16.74 5.37 2.19
C LEU A 306 -17.29 6.22 1.05
N LYS A 307 -17.62 7.48 1.35
CA LYS A 307 -18.01 8.49 0.37
C LYS A 307 -17.10 9.70 0.53
N ASN A 308 -16.54 10.18 -0.55
CA ASN A 308 -15.70 11.36 -0.60
C ASN A 308 -16.29 12.35 -1.61
N LEU A 309 -16.63 13.54 -1.16
CA LEU A 309 -16.92 14.68 -2.02
C LEU A 309 -15.73 15.63 -1.94
N ARG A 310 -15.21 16.05 -3.08
CA ARG A 310 -14.07 16.96 -3.15
C ARG A 310 -14.33 18.06 -4.16
N PHE A 311 -13.95 19.28 -3.77
CA PHE A 311 -13.80 20.42 -4.65
C PHE A 311 -12.36 20.92 -4.56
N GLY A 312 -11.75 21.25 -5.69
CA GLY A 312 -10.44 21.90 -5.80
C GLY A 312 -10.48 22.99 -6.85
N SER A 313 -9.85 24.10 -6.55
CA SER A 313 -9.68 25.23 -7.47
C SER A 313 -8.22 25.68 -7.40
N GLU A 314 -7.57 25.80 -8.53
CA GLU A 314 -6.21 26.30 -8.66
C GLU A 314 -6.13 27.32 -9.78
N THR A 315 -5.39 28.38 -9.55
CA THR A 315 -5.17 29.49 -10.49
C THR A 315 -3.67 29.77 -10.56
N ASN A 316 -3.11 29.83 -11.78
CA ASN A 316 -1.74 30.21 -12.04
C ASN A 316 -1.70 31.55 -12.75
N ILE A 317 -1.03 32.52 -12.17
CA ILE A 317 -0.98 33.91 -12.64
C ILE A 317 0.48 34.27 -12.97
N PRO A 318 0.89 34.28 -14.26
CA PRO A 318 2.18 34.81 -14.64
C PRO A 318 2.19 36.34 -14.48
N PHE A 319 3.23 36.87 -13.86
CA PHE A 319 3.41 38.34 -13.73
C PHE A 319 4.90 38.68 -13.61
N LYS A 320 5.22 39.96 -13.74
CA LYS A 320 6.59 40.45 -13.63
C LYS A 320 6.68 41.50 -12.53
N LEU A 321 7.48 41.20 -11.49
CA LEU A 321 7.81 42.12 -10.41
C LEU A 321 9.33 42.20 -10.29
N GLY A 322 9.97 43.01 -11.18
CA GLY A 322 11.42 43.02 -11.35
C GLY A 322 11.92 41.77 -12.08
N VAL A 323 11.47 40.57 -11.67
CA VAL A 323 11.77 39.25 -12.26
C VAL A 323 10.48 38.56 -12.69
N GLU A 324 10.60 37.50 -13.50
CA GLU A 324 9.47 36.68 -13.93
C GLU A 324 8.98 35.83 -12.75
N ASN A 325 7.65 35.82 -12.54
CA ASN A 325 6.97 35.07 -11.50
C ASN A 325 5.78 34.31 -12.07
N VAL A 326 5.45 33.17 -11.46
CA VAL A 326 4.16 32.49 -11.64
C VAL A 326 3.57 32.22 -10.26
N LEU A 327 2.58 33.03 -9.89
CA LEU A 327 1.86 32.87 -8.64
C LEU A 327 0.78 31.80 -8.80
N THR A 328 0.84 30.76 -8.00
CA THR A 328 -0.19 29.73 -7.87
C THR A 328 -0.98 29.97 -6.59
N VAL A 329 -2.30 30.09 -6.70
CA VAL A 329 -3.22 30.17 -5.56
C VAL A 329 -4.23 29.05 -5.70
N GLY A 330 -4.50 28.34 -4.60
CA GLY A 330 -5.47 27.26 -4.64
C GLY A 330 -6.29 27.12 -3.36
N ALA A 331 -7.44 26.50 -3.52
CA ALA A 331 -8.34 26.15 -2.42
C ALA A 331 -8.88 24.73 -2.63
N GLU A 332 -9.00 23.98 -1.55
CA GLU A 332 -9.53 22.63 -1.57
C GLU A 332 -10.54 22.40 -0.44
N PHE A 333 -11.54 21.59 -0.72
CA PHE A 333 -12.50 21.09 0.24
C PHE A 333 -12.68 19.59 0.04
N THR A 334 -12.70 18.82 1.13
CA THR A 334 -13.01 17.39 1.10
C THR A 334 -13.96 17.06 2.24
N ASP A 335 -15.06 16.34 1.95
CA ASP A 335 -15.99 15.78 2.92
C ASP A 335 -15.96 14.24 2.79
N SER A 336 -15.45 13.56 3.80
CA SER A 336 -15.31 12.11 3.85
C SER A 336 -16.28 11.53 4.87
N LYS A 337 -17.09 10.54 4.46
CA LYS A 337 -18.08 9.87 5.30
C LYS A 337 -17.89 8.37 5.24
N LEU A 338 -17.62 7.76 6.37
CA LEU A 338 -17.48 6.30 6.54
C LEU A 338 -18.67 5.75 7.29
N ASP A 339 -19.20 4.64 6.81
CA ASP A 339 -20.18 3.80 7.48
C ASP A 339 -19.63 2.37 7.53
N ASP A 340 -19.15 1.95 8.72
CA ASP A 340 -18.63 0.61 8.97
C ASP A 340 -19.25 0.01 10.23
N PRO A 341 -20.47 -0.52 10.13
CA PRO A 341 -21.17 -1.08 11.27
C PRO A 341 -20.51 -2.35 11.82
N SER A 342 -19.75 -3.08 11.00
CA SER A 342 -19.15 -4.36 11.44
C SER A 342 -17.92 -4.13 12.32
N SER A 343 -17.03 -3.26 11.94
CA SER A 343 -15.80 -2.98 12.70
C SER A 343 -16.09 -2.25 14.02
N ASN A 344 -17.09 -1.38 14.04
CA ASN A 344 -17.46 -0.66 15.28
C ASN A 344 -18.33 -1.50 16.24
N ARG A 345 -18.88 -2.60 15.77
CA ARG A 345 -19.71 -3.51 16.59
C ARG A 345 -18.95 -4.74 17.05
N GLN A 346 -17.63 -4.80 16.89
CA GLN A 346 -16.87 -5.89 17.47
C GLN A 346 -17.20 -5.97 18.96
N GLY A 347 -17.82 -7.10 19.36
CA GLY A 347 -18.23 -7.30 20.73
C GLY A 347 -17.03 -7.33 21.65
N PHE A 348 -17.25 -6.95 22.89
CA PHE A 348 -16.30 -7.11 23.97
C PHE A 348 -16.26 -8.56 24.48
N THR A 349 -16.64 -9.53 23.63
CA THR A 349 -16.75 -10.94 24.02
C THR A 349 -15.50 -11.69 23.56
N ASP A 350 -14.78 -12.24 24.51
CA ASP A 350 -13.67 -13.15 24.29
C ASP A 350 -13.95 -14.49 24.96
N GLN A 351 -13.87 -15.60 24.22
CA GLN A 351 -14.10 -16.96 24.71
C GLN A 351 -15.38 -17.12 25.55
N GLY A 352 -16.44 -16.40 25.18
CA GLY A 352 -17.70 -16.40 25.92
C GLY A 352 -17.75 -15.46 27.14
N GLN A 353 -16.68 -14.75 27.46
CA GLN A 353 -16.66 -13.71 28.49
C GLN A 353 -16.84 -12.33 27.82
N THR A 354 -17.79 -11.57 28.33
CA THR A 354 -18.05 -10.19 27.91
C THR A 354 -17.24 -9.23 28.75
N SER A 355 -16.40 -8.41 28.10
CA SER A 355 -15.71 -7.30 28.80
C SER A 355 -16.60 -6.07 28.81
N THR A 356 -16.74 -5.44 29.96
CA THR A 356 -17.39 -4.14 30.13
C THR A 356 -16.39 -3.13 30.65
N PHE A 357 -16.28 -1.99 29.98
CA PHE A 357 -15.37 -0.92 30.37
C PHE A 357 -16.15 0.27 30.92
N PRO A 358 -15.81 0.79 32.12
CA PRO A 358 -16.45 1.98 32.68
C PRO A 358 -16.36 3.15 31.67
N GLY A 359 -17.50 3.81 31.41
CA GLY A 359 -17.57 4.95 30.51
C GLY A 359 -17.59 4.63 29.01
N VAL A 360 -17.54 3.34 28.63
CA VAL A 360 -17.58 2.92 27.22
C VAL A 360 -18.92 2.25 26.91
N SER A 361 -19.66 2.80 25.96
CA SER A 361 -20.94 2.24 25.52
C SER A 361 -20.75 0.92 24.79
N ALA A 362 -21.57 -0.08 25.12
CA ALA A 362 -21.70 -1.32 24.37
C ALA A 362 -22.40 -1.08 23.01
N ILE A 363 -23.26 -0.06 22.92
CA ILE A 363 -23.94 0.35 21.69
C ILE A 363 -23.12 1.46 21.06
N ARG A 364 -22.52 1.17 19.90
CA ARG A 364 -21.65 2.09 19.17
C ARG A 364 -22.13 2.25 17.73
N GLY A 365 -22.00 3.47 17.21
CA GLY A 365 -22.34 3.79 15.83
C GLY A 365 -21.30 3.28 14.82
N GLY A 366 -21.72 2.92 13.61
CA GLY A 366 -20.82 2.60 12.49
C GLY A 366 -20.39 3.82 11.69
N LYS A 367 -20.93 5.01 11.98
CA LYS A 367 -20.77 6.19 11.13
C LYS A 367 -19.77 7.18 11.71
N THR A 368 -18.85 7.64 10.87
CA THR A 368 -17.94 8.74 11.20
C THR A 368 -17.71 9.61 9.98
N SER A 369 -17.36 10.86 10.19
CA SER A 369 -17.09 11.80 9.10
C SER A 369 -15.94 12.72 9.45
N GLN A 370 -15.31 13.27 8.41
CA GLN A 370 -14.19 14.19 8.52
C GLN A 370 -14.23 15.18 7.34
N GLN A 371 -14.06 16.45 7.64
CA GLN A 371 -13.92 17.50 6.63
C GLN A 371 -12.49 18.05 6.66
N ASN A 372 -11.94 18.31 5.49
CA ASN A 372 -10.69 19.02 5.32
C ASN A 372 -10.90 20.24 4.40
N LYS A 373 -10.46 21.40 4.84
CA LYS A 373 -10.48 22.67 4.08
C LYS A 373 -9.04 23.13 3.98
N ALA A 374 -8.62 23.55 2.80
CA ALA A 374 -7.25 24.03 2.61
C ALA A 374 -7.21 25.23 1.67
N ILE A 375 -6.24 26.09 1.93
CA ILE A 375 -5.81 27.15 1.03
C ILE A 375 -4.30 27.10 0.89
N TYR A 376 -3.78 27.40 -0.26
CA TYR A 376 -2.34 27.44 -0.50
C TYR A 376 -1.95 28.51 -1.50
N VAL A 377 -0.71 28.97 -1.35
CA VAL A 377 -0.04 29.90 -2.24
C VAL A 377 1.38 29.42 -2.51
N GLU A 378 1.82 29.55 -3.74
CA GLU A 378 3.18 29.23 -4.19
C GLU A 378 3.59 30.23 -5.24
N ASP A 379 4.82 30.74 -5.17
CA ASP A 379 5.35 31.62 -6.21
C ASP A 379 6.59 30.98 -6.83
N ASN A 380 6.59 30.79 -8.13
CA ASN A 380 7.72 30.30 -8.89
C ASN A 380 8.49 31.50 -9.44
N ILE A 381 9.50 31.93 -8.69
CA ILE A 381 10.28 33.14 -8.93
C ILE A 381 11.53 32.81 -9.76
N SER A 382 11.65 33.34 -10.96
CA SER A 382 12.86 33.23 -11.78
C SER A 382 13.81 34.39 -11.44
N LEU A 383 14.59 34.24 -10.32
CA LEU A 383 15.51 35.28 -9.84
C LEU A 383 16.55 35.67 -10.92
N THR A 384 17.01 34.68 -11.69
CA THR A 384 17.83 34.84 -12.89
C THR A 384 17.40 33.78 -13.91
N PRO A 385 17.82 33.82 -15.19
CA PRO A 385 17.54 32.75 -16.14
C PRO A 385 18.01 31.35 -15.67
N SER A 386 18.99 31.30 -14.76
CA SER A 386 19.57 30.07 -14.22
C SER A 386 19.15 29.74 -12.78
N THR A 387 18.48 30.66 -12.08
CA THR A 387 18.14 30.50 -10.65
C THR A 387 16.64 30.64 -10.43
N LYS A 388 16.04 29.60 -9.88
CA LYS A 388 14.62 29.64 -9.46
C LYS A 388 14.49 29.43 -7.97
N LEU A 389 13.57 30.18 -7.35
CA LEU A 389 13.19 30.05 -5.96
C LEU A 389 11.68 29.84 -5.90
N ILE A 390 11.22 28.88 -5.10
CA ILE A 390 9.81 28.52 -5.01
C ILE A 390 9.40 28.46 -3.54
N PRO A 391 9.06 29.61 -2.93
CA PRO A 391 8.41 29.65 -1.62
C PRO A 391 6.96 29.20 -1.76
N SER A 392 6.46 28.43 -0.81
CA SER A 392 5.05 28.06 -0.72
C SER A 392 4.57 27.98 0.71
N LEU A 393 3.29 28.22 0.90
CA LEU A 393 2.60 28.13 2.19
C LEU A 393 1.22 27.52 1.99
N ARG A 394 0.95 26.47 2.75
CA ARG A 394 -0.37 25.84 2.79
C ARG A 394 -0.93 25.84 4.20
N TYR A 395 -2.21 26.15 4.34
CA TYR A 395 -2.97 25.97 5.57
C TYR A 395 -4.08 24.96 5.35
N ASP A 396 -4.14 23.94 6.19
CA ASP A 396 -5.21 22.95 6.23
C ASP A 396 -5.95 23.05 7.55
N HIS A 397 -7.28 22.97 7.52
CA HIS A 397 -8.11 22.80 8.69
C HIS A 397 -8.90 21.50 8.58
N ASN A 398 -8.58 20.57 9.47
CA ASN A 398 -9.24 19.29 9.56
C ASN A 398 -10.21 19.29 10.73
N SER A 399 -11.46 18.83 10.52
CA SER A 399 -12.51 18.87 11.55
C SER A 399 -12.24 18.00 12.79
N LYS A 400 -11.28 17.08 12.72
CA LYS A 400 -10.90 16.19 13.83
C LYS A 400 -9.59 16.59 14.51
N SER A 401 -8.60 17.06 13.77
CA SER A 401 -7.26 17.37 14.30
C SER A 401 -6.87 18.85 14.24
N GLY A 402 -7.80 19.73 13.82
CA GLY A 402 -7.60 21.18 13.80
C GLY A 402 -6.73 21.69 12.67
N GLY A 403 -6.14 22.87 12.86
CA GLY A 403 -5.33 23.58 11.89
C GLY A 403 -3.89 23.11 11.78
N ASN A 404 -3.34 23.14 10.56
CA ASN A 404 -1.93 22.83 10.31
C ASN A 404 -1.38 23.76 9.21
N TRP A 405 -0.19 24.33 9.46
CA TRP A 405 0.58 25.09 8.49
C TRP A 405 1.69 24.25 7.89
N SER A 406 1.84 24.30 6.57
CA SER A 406 2.86 23.58 5.80
C SER A 406 3.66 24.56 4.93
N PRO A 407 4.65 25.25 5.50
CA PRO A 407 5.58 26.08 4.73
C PRO A 407 6.57 25.20 3.97
N ALA A 408 6.97 25.66 2.76
CA ALA A 408 8.04 25.05 1.99
C ALA A 408 8.85 26.12 1.24
N LEU A 409 10.12 25.80 1.01
CA LEU A 409 11.02 26.57 0.19
C LEU A 409 11.83 25.61 -0.67
N ASN A 410 11.71 25.72 -1.98
CA ASN A 410 12.49 24.96 -2.95
C ASN A 410 13.37 25.92 -3.74
N PHE A 411 14.51 25.46 -4.19
CA PHE A 411 15.37 26.20 -5.10
C PHE A 411 15.96 25.29 -6.17
N SER A 412 16.31 25.88 -7.31
CA SER A 412 17.11 25.25 -8.33
C SER A 412 18.06 26.24 -8.95
N GLN A 413 19.29 25.78 -9.23
CA GLN A 413 20.37 26.54 -9.83
C GLN A 413 20.98 25.79 -10.99
N GLN A 414 20.82 26.31 -12.19
CA GLN A 414 21.53 25.84 -13.38
C GLN A 414 22.98 26.32 -13.32
N ILE A 415 23.94 25.42 -13.48
CA ILE A 415 25.37 25.70 -13.48
C ILE A 415 25.93 25.31 -14.85
N GLY A 416 26.25 26.31 -15.65
CA GLY A 416 26.58 26.11 -17.05
C GLY A 416 25.42 25.46 -17.82
N ALA A 417 25.72 24.75 -18.90
CA ALA A 417 24.71 24.17 -19.78
C ALA A 417 24.20 22.79 -19.30
N ASN A 418 24.93 22.10 -18.42
CA ASN A 418 24.73 20.68 -18.21
C ASN A 418 24.43 20.28 -16.75
N TRP A 419 24.64 21.16 -15.79
CA TRP A 419 24.47 20.85 -14.37
C TRP A 419 23.32 21.61 -13.75
N LEU A 420 22.51 20.92 -12.96
CA LEU A 420 21.44 21.50 -12.15
C LEU A 420 21.63 21.09 -10.69
N VAL A 421 21.71 22.07 -9.79
CA VAL A 421 21.64 21.86 -8.34
C VAL A 421 20.25 22.23 -7.89
N LYS A 422 19.62 21.38 -7.08
CA LYS A 422 18.30 21.62 -6.53
C LYS A 422 18.24 21.21 -5.06
N GLY A 423 17.38 21.85 -4.31
CA GLY A 423 17.16 21.48 -2.92
C GLY A 423 15.93 22.15 -2.36
N GLY A 424 15.60 21.77 -1.14
CA GLY A 424 14.44 22.32 -0.48
C GLY A 424 14.28 21.87 0.96
N ILE A 425 13.40 22.58 1.65
CA ILE A 425 12.93 22.26 2.98
C ILE A 425 11.43 22.50 3.05
N ALA A 426 10.68 21.55 3.63
CA ALA A 426 9.26 21.72 3.83
C ALA A 426 8.76 21.02 5.09
N ARG A 427 7.70 21.55 5.66
CA ARG A 427 6.90 20.87 6.66
C ARG A 427 5.68 20.23 5.98
N ALA A 428 5.55 18.92 6.08
CA ALA A 428 4.39 18.17 5.63
C ALA A 428 3.62 17.61 6.84
N TYR A 429 2.35 17.22 6.62
CA TYR A 429 1.54 16.65 7.68
C TYR A 429 0.63 15.53 7.17
N LYS A 430 0.08 14.76 8.12
CA LYS A 430 -0.96 13.76 7.88
C LYS A 430 -1.97 13.82 9.02
N ALA A 431 -3.22 14.05 8.67
CA ALA A 431 -4.33 13.97 9.63
C ALA A 431 -4.56 12.52 10.09
N PRO A 432 -5.06 12.30 11.32
CA PRO A 432 -5.58 11.00 11.73
C PRO A 432 -6.66 10.53 10.76
N ASN A 433 -6.72 9.24 10.50
CA ASN A 433 -7.78 8.67 9.67
C ASN A 433 -9.10 8.54 10.45
N LEU A 434 -10.16 8.14 9.72
CA LEU A 434 -11.51 8.05 10.27
C LEU A 434 -11.65 7.03 11.42
N TYR A 435 -10.85 5.97 11.44
CA TYR A 435 -10.85 4.99 12.52
C TYR A 435 -10.03 5.45 13.71
N GLN A 436 -8.83 5.97 13.49
CA GLN A 436 -7.93 6.43 14.54
C GLN A 436 -8.53 7.56 15.38
N SER A 437 -9.28 8.46 14.75
CA SER A 437 -9.91 9.62 15.41
C SER A 437 -11.30 9.36 15.97
N ASN A 438 -11.86 8.14 15.83
CA ASN A 438 -13.20 7.81 16.29
C ASN A 438 -13.19 7.02 17.62
N PRO A 439 -13.54 7.63 18.76
CA PRO A 439 -13.58 6.92 20.05
C PRO A 439 -14.56 5.73 20.12
N GLU A 440 -15.54 5.69 19.23
CA GLU A 440 -16.49 4.57 19.13
C GLU A 440 -15.91 3.35 18.42
N PHE A 441 -14.80 3.52 17.67
CA PHE A 441 -14.07 2.43 17.05
C PHE A 441 -13.23 1.71 18.11
N ILE A 442 -13.52 0.44 18.33
CA ILE A 442 -12.77 -0.39 19.28
C ILE A 442 -12.33 -1.67 18.57
N LEU A 443 -11.03 -1.94 18.66
CA LEU A 443 -10.37 -3.10 18.11
C LEU A 443 -9.94 -4.01 19.25
N TYR A 444 -10.39 -5.25 19.26
CA TYR A 444 -9.90 -6.27 20.19
C TYR A 444 -8.66 -6.97 19.61
N THR A 445 -7.71 -7.32 20.48
CA THR A 445 -6.51 -8.05 20.10
C THR A 445 -6.13 -9.10 21.15
N ARG A 446 -5.66 -10.26 20.70
CA ARG A 446 -5.09 -11.33 21.52
C ARG A 446 -3.57 -11.27 21.46
N GLY A 447 -3.00 -10.29 22.13
CA GLY A 447 -1.55 -10.16 22.29
C GLY A 447 -0.83 -9.35 21.22
N ASN A 448 -1.27 -9.35 19.98
CA ASN A 448 -0.65 -8.51 18.94
C ASN A 448 -0.96 -7.04 19.21
N GLY A 449 0.06 -6.29 19.63
CA GLY A 449 -0.04 -4.89 19.97
C GLY A 449 -0.41 -4.58 21.40
N CYS A 450 -0.75 -5.58 22.21
CA CYS A 450 -0.87 -5.37 23.65
C CYS A 450 0.51 -5.07 24.26
N PRO A 451 0.59 -4.16 25.25
CA PRO A 451 1.81 -3.93 26.00
C PRO A 451 2.33 -5.21 26.68
N VAL A 452 3.66 -5.34 26.77
CA VAL A 452 4.36 -6.56 27.28
C VAL A 452 4.02 -6.86 28.74
N GLU A 453 3.68 -5.82 29.50
CA GLU A 453 3.37 -5.91 30.93
C GLU A 453 2.16 -6.80 31.23
N LEU A 454 1.37 -7.14 30.23
CA LEU A 454 0.18 -7.97 30.37
C LEU A 454 0.48 -9.49 30.49
N GLY A 455 1.74 -9.90 30.42
CA GLY A 455 2.15 -11.29 30.63
C GLY A 455 1.88 -12.21 29.44
N SER A 456 1.79 -13.52 29.68
CA SER A 456 1.79 -14.57 28.66
C SER A 456 0.48 -14.78 27.90
N ASN A 457 -0.61 -14.17 28.32
CA ASN A 457 -1.92 -14.26 27.65
C ASN A 457 -2.62 -12.89 27.62
N PRO A 458 -2.04 -11.88 26.95
CA PRO A 458 -2.57 -10.54 26.98
C PRO A 458 -3.82 -10.43 26.11
N HIS A 459 -4.89 -9.93 26.73
CA HIS A 459 -6.12 -9.53 26.06
C HIS A 459 -6.26 -8.04 26.17
N CYS A 460 -6.25 -7.32 25.06
CA CYS A 460 -6.44 -5.88 25.10
C CYS A 460 -7.33 -5.36 23.98
N TYR A 461 -7.82 -4.16 24.19
CA TYR A 461 -8.66 -3.44 23.26
C TYR A 461 -8.00 -2.10 22.97
N PHE A 462 -8.13 -1.63 21.73
CA PHE A 462 -7.69 -0.32 21.29
C PHE A 462 -8.87 0.48 20.78
N MET A 463 -9.08 1.66 21.36
CA MET A 463 -10.10 2.59 20.87
C MET A 463 -9.47 3.74 20.06
N GLY A 464 -10.29 4.37 19.22
CA GLY A 464 -9.91 5.62 18.59
C GLY A 464 -9.73 6.74 19.62
N ASN A 465 -8.99 7.78 19.25
CA ASN A 465 -8.70 8.91 20.12
C ASN A 465 -9.02 10.23 19.40
N ALA A 466 -10.03 10.94 19.90
CA ALA A 466 -10.45 12.23 19.35
C ALA A 466 -9.40 13.34 19.53
N ASN A 467 -8.43 13.15 20.43
CA ASN A 467 -7.41 14.14 20.78
C ASN A 467 -6.08 13.93 20.02
N LEU A 468 -6.06 13.04 19.02
CA LEU A 468 -4.85 12.80 18.24
C LEU A 468 -4.40 14.07 17.51
N LYS A 469 -3.11 14.38 17.68
CA LYS A 469 -2.43 15.40 16.88
C LYS A 469 -2.10 14.85 15.51
N PRO A 470 -2.10 15.68 14.47
CA PRO A 470 -1.62 15.23 13.16
C PRO A 470 -0.15 14.83 13.22
N GLU A 471 0.20 13.80 12.46
CA GLU A 471 1.61 13.49 12.19
C GLU A 471 2.23 14.63 11.38
N THR A 472 3.44 15.01 11.70
CA THR A 472 4.17 16.05 10.95
C THR A 472 5.56 15.57 10.59
N SER A 473 6.12 16.09 9.50
CA SER A 473 7.52 15.87 9.13
C SER A 473 8.16 17.15 8.64
N VAL A 474 9.45 17.28 8.91
CA VAL A 474 10.32 18.27 8.24
C VAL A 474 11.18 17.50 7.26
N ASN A 475 10.95 17.75 5.98
CA ASN A 475 11.61 17.12 4.86
C ASN A 475 12.67 18.06 4.30
N LYS A 476 13.90 17.58 4.14
CA LYS A 476 15.02 18.31 3.58
C LYS A 476 15.66 17.49 2.48
N GLU A 477 16.00 18.11 1.39
CA GLU A 477 16.73 17.46 0.31
C GLU A 477 17.73 18.42 -0.34
N ILE A 478 18.79 17.83 -0.90
CA ILE A 478 19.72 18.49 -1.80
C ILE A 478 20.18 17.50 -2.84
N GLY A 479 20.16 17.90 -4.10
CA GLY A 479 20.50 17.06 -5.24
C GLY A 479 21.27 17.80 -6.32
N ILE A 480 21.96 17.01 -7.11
CA ILE A 480 22.67 17.46 -8.31
C ILE A 480 22.26 16.59 -9.50
N GLU A 481 22.07 17.23 -10.64
CA GLU A 481 21.73 16.55 -11.89
C GLU A 481 22.73 16.98 -12.98
N PHE A 482 23.03 16.06 -13.87
CA PHE A 482 23.87 16.25 -15.06
C PHE A 482 23.12 15.74 -16.27
N ASP A 483 23.07 16.53 -17.35
CA ASP A 483 22.52 16.13 -18.64
C ASP A 483 23.39 16.68 -19.78
N LYS A 484 23.95 15.77 -20.58
CA LYS A 484 24.73 16.12 -21.75
C LYS A 484 24.81 14.96 -22.73
N ASN A 485 24.45 15.21 -23.99
CA ASN A 485 24.61 14.25 -25.10
C ASN A 485 24.02 12.86 -24.81
N GLY A 486 22.85 12.81 -24.15
CA GLY A 486 22.18 11.58 -23.78
C GLY A 486 22.70 10.94 -22.48
N TRP A 487 23.81 11.41 -21.90
CA TRP A 487 24.22 11.07 -20.55
C TRP A 487 23.35 11.82 -19.56
N GLN A 488 22.76 11.09 -18.62
CA GLN A 488 22.02 11.68 -17.51
C GLN A 488 22.49 11.06 -16.20
N ALA A 489 22.74 11.88 -15.21
CA ALA A 489 23.07 11.42 -13.87
C ALA A 489 22.38 12.30 -12.83
N SER A 490 21.91 11.71 -11.76
CA SER A 490 21.46 12.47 -10.60
C SER A 490 21.83 11.79 -9.29
N ALA A 491 22.01 12.59 -8.26
CA ALA A 491 22.14 12.13 -6.89
C ALA A 491 21.46 13.13 -5.96
N THR A 492 20.58 12.64 -5.08
CA THR A 492 19.83 13.45 -4.12
C THR A 492 19.97 12.83 -2.73
N TYR A 493 20.45 13.59 -1.78
CA TYR A 493 20.39 13.25 -0.36
C TYR A 493 19.10 13.78 0.23
N PHE A 494 18.38 12.95 0.99
CA PHE A 494 17.15 13.33 1.68
C PHE A 494 17.24 13.02 3.17
N HIS A 495 16.59 13.87 3.99
CA HIS A 495 16.46 13.70 5.42
C HIS A 495 15.07 14.15 5.89
N ASN A 496 14.28 13.20 6.39
CA ASN A 496 12.90 13.42 6.83
C ASN A 496 12.81 13.14 8.34
N ALA A 497 12.50 14.17 9.12
CA ALA A 497 12.31 14.08 10.56
C ALA A 497 10.81 14.12 10.90
N TYR A 498 10.29 13.03 11.44
CA TYR A 498 8.87 12.86 11.79
C TYR A 498 8.61 13.13 13.26
N ARG A 499 7.44 13.71 13.56
CA ARG A 499 6.92 13.92 14.90
C ARG A 499 5.44 13.51 14.98
N ASN A 500 4.98 13.19 16.20
CA ASN A 500 3.60 12.83 16.48
C ASN A 500 3.09 11.66 15.62
N LYS A 501 3.96 10.69 15.30
CA LYS A 501 3.52 9.53 14.55
C LYS A 501 2.42 8.80 15.33
N ILE A 502 1.29 8.51 14.68
CA ILE A 502 0.17 7.83 15.31
C ILE A 502 0.51 6.35 15.44
N ILE A 503 0.49 5.87 16.67
CA ILE A 503 0.79 4.49 17.07
C ILE A 503 -0.28 3.99 18.06
N THR A 504 -0.25 2.71 18.38
CA THR A 504 -0.99 2.20 19.53
C THR A 504 -0.37 2.72 20.81
N GLY A 505 -1.20 3.31 21.68
CA GLY A 505 -0.76 3.83 22.96
C GLY A 505 -0.48 2.70 23.97
N THR A 506 0.26 3.01 25.00
CA THR A 506 0.61 2.09 26.09
C THR A 506 -0.04 2.48 27.41
N GLU A 507 -0.72 3.63 27.46
CA GLU A 507 -1.42 4.07 28.65
C GLU A 507 -2.79 3.38 28.77
N ILE A 508 -3.12 2.90 29.95
CA ILE A 508 -4.38 2.22 30.24
C ILE A 508 -5.49 3.26 30.35
N VAL A 509 -6.47 3.17 29.45
CA VAL A 509 -7.69 4.00 29.49
C VAL A 509 -8.70 3.45 30.50
N ALA A 510 -8.93 2.15 30.48
CA ALA A 510 -9.83 1.47 31.41
C ALA A 510 -9.47 0.00 31.59
N ARG A 511 -9.86 -0.58 32.72
CA ARG A 511 -9.84 -2.02 32.97
C ARG A 511 -11.26 -2.55 32.94
N SER A 512 -11.46 -3.74 32.39
CA SER A 512 -12.77 -4.39 32.39
C SER A 512 -13.20 -4.69 33.82
N SER A 513 -14.49 -4.47 34.10
CA SER A 513 -15.11 -4.85 35.36
C SER A 513 -15.58 -6.31 35.40
N THR A 514 -15.60 -6.99 34.25
CA THR A 514 -16.16 -8.35 34.09
C THR A 514 -15.15 -9.37 33.55
N SER A 515 -13.96 -8.92 33.14
CA SER A 515 -12.90 -9.78 32.59
C SER A 515 -11.51 -9.20 32.88
N THR A 516 -10.46 -9.88 32.43
CA THR A 516 -9.08 -9.39 32.51
C THR A 516 -8.73 -8.40 31.38
N GLY A 517 -9.70 -8.01 30.55
CA GLY A 517 -9.49 -7.11 29.41
C GLY A 517 -9.03 -5.72 29.84
N ILE A 518 -8.12 -5.15 29.09
CA ILE A 518 -7.58 -3.80 29.27
C ILE A 518 -7.80 -3.00 28.00
N LEU A 519 -8.29 -1.77 28.15
CA LEU A 519 -8.55 -0.84 27.07
C LEU A 519 -7.42 0.18 26.98
N TYR A 520 -6.84 0.29 25.80
CA TYR A 520 -5.88 1.31 25.38
C TYR A 520 -6.49 2.18 24.29
N GLN A 521 -5.82 3.27 23.92
CA GLN A 521 -6.22 4.12 22.81
C GLN A 521 -5.06 4.38 21.85
N TRP A 522 -5.36 4.84 20.64
CA TRP A 522 -4.36 5.37 19.75
C TRP A 522 -3.71 6.61 20.34
N ASP A 523 -2.39 6.80 20.10
CA ASP A 523 -1.61 7.90 20.67
C ASP A 523 -0.53 8.37 19.69
N ASN A 524 0.12 9.47 20.02
CA ASN A 524 1.19 10.07 19.22
C ASN A 524 2.58 9.72 19.76
N SER A 525 3.41 9.06 18.94
CA SER A 525 4.82 8.75 19.25
C SER A 525 5.72 9.99 19.10
N PRO A 526 6.81 10.11 19.86
CA PRO A 526 7.64 11.31 19.84
C PRO A 526 8.31 11.61 18.50
N ARG A 527 9.10 10.69 17.93
CA ARG A 527 9.98 10.97 16.77
C ARG A 527 10.29 9.72 15.95
N ALA A 528 10.56 9.95 14.64
CA ALA A 528 11.18 8.97 13.75
C ALA A 528 12.01 9.69 12.68
N THR A 529 13.00 9.00 12.12
CA THR A 529 13.90 9.57 11.10
C THR A 529 14.03 8.63 9.91
N VAL A 530 13.91 9.19 8.70
CA VAL A 530 14.19 8.48 7.44
C VAL A 530 15.15 9.33 6.63
N SER A 531 16.31 8.78 6.28
CA SER A 531 17.31 9.48 5.46
C SER A 531 18.02 8.52 4.53
N GLY A 532 18.51 9.04 3.42
CA GLY A 532 19.21 8.23 2.43
C GLY A 532 19.70 9.04 1.24
N LEU A 533 20.20 8.29 0.28
CA LEU A 533 20.67 8.77 -1.02
C LEU A 533 19.91 8.05 -2.12
N GLU A 534 19.47 8.79 -3.12
CA GLU A 534 18.84 8.23 -4.31
C GLU A 534 19.36 8.93 -5.57
N GLY A 535 19.25 8.24 -6.70
CA GLY A 535 19.65 8.83 -7.97
C GLY A 535 19.44 7.91 -9.16
N ASN A 536 19.83 8.43 -10.31
CA ASN A 536 19.82 7.69 -11.56
C ASN A 536 21.11 7.92 -12.35
N LEU A 537 21.38 7.00 -13.29
CA LEU A 537 22.45 7.10 -14.26
C LEU A 537 21.96 6.51 -15.58
N VAL A 538 21.97 7.30 -16.64
CA VAL A 538 21.69 6.86 -18.00
C VAL A 538 22.94 7.07 -18.86
N VAL A 539 23.38 6.01 -19.53
CA VAL A 539 24.58 6.00 -20.36
C VAL A 539 24.21 5.54 -21.77
N PRO A 540 24.34 6.40 -22.78
CA PRO A 540 24.22 5.99 -24.18
C PRO A 540 25.52 5.27 -24.60
N LEU A 541 25.53 3.93 -24.49
CA LEU A 541 26.71 3.12 -24.86
C LEU A 541 26.96 3.10 -26.36
N HIS A 542 25.86 3.14 -27.13
CA HIS A 542 25.86 3.23 -28.59
C HIS A 542 24.54 3.88 -29.05
N ASN A 543 24.45 4.30 -30.31
CA ASN A 543 23.21 4.90 -30.85
C ASN A 543 21.97 4.01 -30.72
N THR A 544 22.17 2.68 -30.65
CA THR A 544 21.11 1.69 -30.47
C THR A 544 21.12 1.04 -29.09
N LEU A 545 22.05 1.39 -28.19
CA LEU A 545 22.26 0.71 -26.95
C LEU A 545 22.34 1.71 -25.79
N LYS A 546 21.41 1.62 -24.87
CA LYS A 546 21.31 2.50 -23.69
C LYS A 546 21.32 1.69 -22.41
N TRP A 547 22.11 2.12 -21.42
CA TRP A 547 22.14 1.55 -20.09
C TRP A 547 21.56 2.54 -19.07
N SER A 548 20.49 2.14 -18.39
CA SER A 548 19.78 2.97 -17.43
C SER A 548 19.82 2.32 -16.06
N ASN A 549 20.11 3.09 -15.02
CA ASN A 549 20.20 2.64 -13.63
C ASN A 549 19.45 3.59 -12.71
N ASN A 550 18.79 3.03 -11.70
CA ASN A 550 18.26 3.78 -10.57
C ASN A 550 18.79 3.14 -9.28
N PHE A 551 19.17 3.94 -8.31
CA PHE A 551 19.59 3.44 -7.02
C PHE A 551 18.93 4.19 -5.87
N THR A 552 18.72 3.49 -4.78
CA THR A 552 18.31 4.05 -3.49
C THR A 552 19.15 3.40 -2.41
N TYR A 553 19.75 4.19 -1.54
CA TYR A 553 20.47 3.75 -0.36
C TYR A 553 19.84 4.35 0.89
N MET A 554 19.37 3.51 1.81
CA MET A 554 18.74 3.93 3.06
C MET A 554 19.79 4.06 4.14
N GLN A 555 20.10 5.28 4.53
CA GLN A 555 21.03 5.55 5.64
C GLN A 555 20.36 5.23 6.98
N LYS A 556 19.15 5.79 7.21
CA LYS A 556 18.31 5.59 8.38
C LYS A 556 16.87 5.36 8.00
N SER A 557 16.19 4.49 8.73
CA SER A 557 14.73 4.32 8.75
C SER A 557 14.37 3.80 10.13
N GLU A 558 14.35 4.69 11.14
CA GLU A 558 14.41 4.34 12.56
C GLU A 558 13.45 5.22 13.38
N ASP A 559 12.90 4.63 14.45
CA ASP A 559 12.18 5.36 15.48
C ASP A 559 13.17 6.07 16.45
N TYR A 560 12.63 6.71 17.51
CA TYR A 560 13.43 7.41 18.51
C TYR A 560 14.30 6.49 19.38
N LYS A 561 14.10 5.18 19.34
CA LYS A 561 14.89 4.14 20.03
C LYS A 561 15.92 3.49 19.10
N GLY A 562 15.98 3.89 17.82
CA GLY A 562 16.85 3.29 16.80
C GLY A 562 16.32 2.01 16.17
N ASN A 563 15.04 1.69 16.38
CA ASN A 563 14.43 0.50 15.80
C ASN A 563 13.97 0.74 14.37
N PRO A 564 14.10 -0.26 13.47
CA PRO A 564 13.62 -0.14 12.09
C PRO A 564 12.12 0.16 11.99
N LEU A 565 11.75 1.15 11.18
CA LEU A 565 10.35 1.52 10.94
C LEU A 565 9.64 0.55 9.98
N SER A 566 10.37 -0.07 9.06
CA SER A 566 9.82 -0.89 7.99
C SER A 566 10.82 -1.94 7.53
N LEU A 567 10.31 -3.05 6.97
CA LEU A 567 11.11 -4.09 6.32
C LEU A 567 11.50 -3.61 4.90
N ILE A 568 12.59 -2.86 4.81
CA ILE A 568 13.12 -2.35 3.54
C ILE A 568 14.59 -2.75 3.36
N PRO A 569 15.02 -3.05 2.14
CA PRO A 569 16.42 -3.31 1.84
C PRO A 569 17.30 -2.10 2.19
N LYS A 570 18.53 -2.35 2.61
CA LYS A 570 19.52 -1.29 2.87
C LYS A 570 19.82 -0.47 1.62
N PHE A 571 19.77 -1.12 0.46
CA PHE A 571 19.82 -0.46 -0.85
C PHE A 571 19.04 -1.26 -1.89
N THR A 572 18.65 -0.58 -2.96
CA THR A 572 18.06 -1.18 -4.16
C THR A 572 18.69 -0.54 -5.37
N ILE A 573 19.12 -1.36 -6.33
CA ILE A 573 19.64 -0.94 -7.63
C ILE A 573 18.77 -1.60 -8.71
N ASN A 574 18.22 -0.80 -9.61
CA ASN A 574 17.53 -1.27 -10.80
C ASN A 574 18.35 -0.88 -12.02
N SER A 575 18.70 -1.84 -12.86
CA SER A 575 19.52 -1.67 -14.04
C SER A 575 18.81 -2.24 -15.25
N THR A 576 18.79 -1.50 -16.36
CA THR A 576 18.21 -1.94 -17.63
C THR A 576 19.15 -1.60 -18.76
N LEU A 577 19.54 -2.61 -19.52
CA LEU A 577 20.23 -2.46 -20.79
C LEU A 577 19.20 -2.59 -21.91
N THR A 578 18.96 -1.50 -22.64
CA THR A 578 17.98 -1.44 -23.72
C THR A 578 18.71 -1.40 -25.07
N TRP A 579 18.38 -2.34 -25.95
CA TRP A 579 18.86 -2.38 -27.35
C TRP A 579 17.71 -2.15 -28.32
N THR A 580 17.84 -1.11 -29.14
CA THR A 580 16.87 -0.70 -30.17
C THR A 580 17.55 -0.59 -31.53
N PRO A 581 17.80 -1.73 -32.21
CA PRO A 581 18.52 -1.72 -33.51
C PRO A 581 17.73 -1.04 -34.61
N ASN A 582 16.42 -0.97 -34.54
CA ASN A 582 15.54 -0.32 -35.49
C ASN A 582 14.19 0.04 -34.84
N GLU A 583 13.30 0.73 -35.54
CA GLU A 583 12.00 1.19 -35.09
C GLU A 583 10.98 0.06 -34.76
N ARG A 584 11.24 -1.16 -35.26
CA ARG A 584 10.32 -2.30 -35.06
C ARG A 584 10.70 -3.20 -33.91
N PHE A 585 11.96 -3.21 -33.51
CA PHE A 585 12.47 -4.17 -32.52
C PHE A 585 13.15 -3.47 -31.37
N ASP A 586 12.83 -3.89 -30.17
CA ASP A 586 13.57 -3.57 -28.96
C ASP A 586 13.80 -4.81 -28.10
N ALA A 587 14.89 -4.84 -27.36
CA ALA A 587 15.18 -5.85 -26.36
C ALA A 587 15.74 -5.22 -25.10
N ASN A 588 15.40 -5.80 -23.95
CA ASN A 588 15.85 -5.32 -22.66
C ASN A 588 16.39 -6.47 -21.81
N LEU A 589 17.55 -6.25 -21.22
CA LEU A 589 18.08 -7.05 -20.12
C LEU A 589 17.90 -6.22 -18.83
N THR A 590 17.20 -6.76 -17.85
CA THR A 590 16.90 -6.09 -16.59
C THR A 590 17.61 -6.79 -15.44
N PHE A 591 18.03 -6.02 -14.46
CA PHE A 591 18.61 -6.53 -13.23
C PHE A 591 18.17 -5.68 -12.05
N THR A 592 17.65 -6.31 -11.02
CA THR A 592 17.32 -5.65 -9.75
C THR A 592 18.15 -6.30 -8.63
N GLN A 593 18.95 -5.50 -7.92
CA GLN A 593 19.69 -5.93 -6.74
C GLN A 593 19.07 -5.36 -5.49
N TYR A 594 18.71 -6.23 -4.55
CA TYR A 594 18.27 -5.87 -3.21
C TYR A 594 19.42 -6.06 -2.22
N GLY A 595 19.61 -5.08 -1.36
CA GLY A 595 20.51 -5.18 -0.23
C GLY A 595 19.92 -5.99 0.92
N ARG A 596 20.70 -6.15 1.99
CA ARG A 596 20.25 -6.81 3.23
C ARG A 596 19.04 -6.10 3.80
N THR A 597 18.04 -6.88 4.26
CA THR A 597 16.87 -6.37 4.99
C THR A 597 16.93 -6.84 6.44
N LYS A 598 16.91 -5.90 7.39
CA LYS A 598 16.83 -6.21 8.81
C LYS A 598 15.39 -6.49 9.21
N PRO A 599 15.14 -7.45 10.13
CA PRO A 599 13.84 -7.66 10.71
C PRO A 599 13.43 -6.43 11.53
N ARG A 600 12.12 -6.23 11.73
CA ARG A 600 11.63 -5.26 12.72
C ARG A 600 12.10 -5.71 14.09
N SER A 601 12.58 -4.78 14.90
CA SER A 601 12.82 -5.11 16.30
C SER A 601 11.49 -5.18 17.04
N VAL A 602 11.36 -6.18 17.89
CA VAL A 602 10.16 -6.46 18.67
C VAL A 602 9.80 -5.31 19.62
N ALA A 603 10.76 -4.48 19.98
CA ALA A 603 10.59 -3.41 20.96
C ALA A 603 9.63 -2.29 20.54
N ILE A 604 9.32 -2.12 19.24
CA ILE A 604 8.42 -1.04 18.81
C ILE A 604 6.98 -1.34 19.12
N ASN A 605 6.56 -2.58 19.04
CA ASN A 605 5.14 -2.89 19.05
C ASN A 605 4.76 -4.13 19.84
N ASN A 606 5.64 -4.88 20.45
CA ASN A 606 5.33 -6.16 21.11
C ASN A 606 4.38 -7.09 20.30
N ILE A 607 4.13 -6.71 19.06
CA ILE A 607 3.14 -7.29 18.16
C ILE A 607 3.59 -8.68 17.70
N GLU A 608 4.89 -8.87 17.65
CA GLU A 608 5.47 -10.13 17.17
C GLU A 608 5.76 -11.13 18.30
N GLN A 609 5.56 -10.73 19.57
CA GLN A 609 5.80 -11.60 20.73
C GLN A 609 4.67 -12.55 21.04
N SER A 610 3.46 -12.25 20.63
CA SER A 610 2.31 -13.12 20.84
C SER A 610 2.01 -13.98 19.60
N GLY A 611 3.03 -14.51 18.97
CA GLY A 611 2.86 -15.67 18.12
C GLY A 611 2.24 -16.78 18.94
N SER A 612 1.02 -17.14 18.59
CA SER A 612 0.31 -18.36 18.99
C SER A 612 0.38 -18.76 20.44
N GLY A 613 -0.77 -18.91 20.97
CA GLY A 613 -1.11 -19.66 22.16
C GLY A 613 -0.07 -20.56 22.78
N GLY A 614 0.26 -20.25 23.97
CA GLY A 614 0.50 -21.19 25.03
C GLY A 614 1.67 -22.14 24.92
N SER A 615 2.84 -21.68 24.67
CA SER A 615 4.03 -22.33 25.19
C SER A 615 5.08 -21.27 25.39
N GLY A 616 5.56 -21.13 26.59
CA GLY A 616 6.49 -20.12 27.07
C GLY A 616 7.75 -19.94 26.26
N GLU A 617 7.63 -19.46 25.03
CA GLU A 617 8.74 -18.91 24.30
C GLU A 617 9.10 -17.58 24.96
N THR A 618 10.21 -17.63 25.66
CA THR A 618 10.80 -16.48 26.30
C THR A 618 11.08 -15.37 25.26
N LEU A 619 11.01 -14.13 25.70
CA LEU A 619 11.44 -12.92 24.98
C LEU A 619 12.76 -13.08 24.15
N ALA A 620 13.57 -14.06 24.49
CA ALA A 620 14.83 -14.39 23.80
C ALA A 620 14.63 -15.11 22.47
N SER A 621 13.59 -15.95 22.32
CA SER A 621 13.33 -16.65 21.05
C SER A 621 12.65 -15.75 20.01
N ALA A 622 11.84 -14.79 20.45
CA ALA A 622 11.28 -13.74 19.59
C ALA A 622 12.37 -12.79 19.04
N ARG A 623 13.53 -12.74 19.67
CA ARG A 623 14.68 -11.91 19.23
C ARG A 623 15.52 -12.57 18.13
N ASN A 624 15.35 -13.84 17.86
CA ASN A 624 16.12 -14.56 16.86
C ASN A 624 15.52 -14.39 15.46
N GLN A 625 15.31 -13.14 15.07
CA GLN A 625 14.71 -12.79 13.78
C GLN A 625 15.78 -12.86 12.70
N THR A 626 15.57 -13.68 11.71
CA THR A 626 16.52 -13.84 10.60
C THR A 626 16.55 -12.60 9.71
N VAL A 627 17.75 -12.16 9.43
CA VAL A 627 18.02 -11.12 8.44
C VAL A 627 17.88 -11.72 7.06
N LEU A 628 17.15 -11.05 6.15
CA LEU A 628 17.17 -11.40 4.74
C LEU A 628 18.48 -10.91 4.12
N GLY A 629 19.27 -11.84 3.57
CA GLY A 629 20.49 -11.51 2.80
C GLY A 629 20.16 -10.76 1.51
N GLY A 630 21.14 -10.07 0.95
CA GLY A 630 20.97 -9.43 -0.35
C GLY A 630 20.81 -10.47 -1.47
N TYR A 631 20.00 -10.12 -2.50
CA TYR A 631 19.78 -10.99 -3.67
C TYR A 631 19.51 -10.18 -4.93
N GLY A 632 19.71 -10.81 -6.08
CA GLY A 632 19.50 -10.18 -7.39
C GLY A 632 18.51 -10.95 -8.24
N ILE A 633 17.69 -10.23 -9.00
CA ILE A 633 16.71 -10.75 -9.95
C ILE A 633 17.06 -10.26 -11.35
N TRP A 634 17.14 -11.17 -12.30
CA TRP A 634 17.39 -10.86 -13.71
C TRP A 634 16.17 -11.14 -14.55
N GLY A 635 15.98 -10.36 -15.59
CA GLY A 635 14.93 -10.56 -16.59
C GLY A 635 15.38 -10.17 -17.98
N ILE A 636 14.74 -10.77 -18.98
CA ILE A 636 14.97 -10.44 -20.38
C ILE A 636 13.62 -10.32 -21.09
N ASN A 637 13.49 -9.36 -22.00
CA ASN A 637 12.32 -9.25 -22.85
C ASN A 637 12.67 -8.65 -24.20
N ALA A 638 11.80 -8.90 -25.18
CA ALA A 638 11.87 -8.30 -26.49
C ALA A 638 10.49 -7.87 -26.98
N GLY A 639 10.43 -6.76 -27.69
CA GLY A 639 9.25 -6.23 -28.35
C GLY A 639 9.44 -6.21 -29.86
N TYR A 640 8.36 -6.51 -30.60
CA TYR A 640 8.35 -6.46 -32.05
C TYR A 640 7.06 -5.84 -32.58
N ASN A 641 7.17 -4.75 -33.31
CA ASN A 641 6.09 -4.11 -34.03
C ASN A 641 5.97 -4.74 -35.41
N TRP A 642 5.08 -5.76 -35.55
CA TRP A 642 4.85 -6.43 -36.85
C TRP A 642 4.45 -5.43 -37.92
N ASN A 643 3.54 -4.52 -37.54
CA ASN A 643 3.13 -3.39 -38.37
C ASN A 643 2.57 -2.28 -37.47
N LYS A 644 1.99 -1.21 -38.05
CA LYS A 644 1.40 -0.09 -37.28
C LYS A 644 0.21 -0.51 -36.40
N ARG A 645 -0.38 -1.68 -36.63
CA ARG A 645 -1.58 -2.16 -35.94
C ARG A 645 -1.30 -3.29 -34.92
N VAL A 646 -0.24 -4.08 -35.14
CA VAL A 646 0.04 -5.27 -34.34
C VAL A 646 1.41 -5.14 -33.67
N ALA A 647 1.42 -5.19 -32.35
CA ALA A 647 2.63 -5.21 -31.54
C ALA A 647 2.63 -6.45 -30.64
N LEU A 648 3.79 -7.10 -30.55
CA LEU A 648 4.06 -8.28 -29.75
C LEU A 648 5.15 -7.97 -28.74
N ARG A 649 5.06 -8.50 -27.53
CA ARG A 649 6.16 -8.51 -26.56
C ARG A 649 6.18 -9.84 -25.84
N GLY A 650 7.38 -10.37 -25.62
CA GLY A 650 7.59 -11.57 -24.81
C GLY A 650 8.80 -11.41 -23.93
N GLY A 651 8.84 -12.16 -22.84
CA GLY A 651 9.97 -12.11 -21.94
C GLY A 651 9.95 -13.19 -20.87
N ILE A 652 11.05 -13.23 -20.11
CA ILE A 652 11.28 -14.11 -18.98
C ILE A 652 11.61 -13.23 -17.78
N SER A 653 10.78 -13.27 -16.76
CA SER A 653 11.08 -12.68 -15.45
C SER A 653 11.83 -13.68 -14.59
N ASN A 654 12.67 -13.18 -13.68
CA ASN A 654 13.49 -13.99 -12.79
C ASN A 654 14.25 -15.12 -13.55
N LEU A 655 15.06 -14.71 -14.50
CA LEU A 655 15.75 -15.60 -15.45
C LEU A 655 16.53 -16.76 -14.80
N PHE A 656 17.05 -16.55 -13.61
CA PHE A 656 17.83 -17.55 -12.86
C PHE A 656 17.02 -18.29 -11.79
N ASP A 657 15.69 -18.15 -11.79
CA ASP A 657 14.76 -18.85 -10.90
C ASP A 657 15.09 -18.67 -9.40
N LYS A 658 15.47 -17.45 -9.02
CA LYS A 658 15.74 -17.12 -7.62
C LYS A 658 14.45 -17.14 -6.84
N LYS A 659 14.26 -18.13 -5.97
CA LYS A 659 13.09 -18.25 -5.10
C LYS A 659 13.44 -17.88 -3.67
N LEU A 660 12.54 -17.17 -3.01
CA LEU A 660 12.56 -16.91 -1.58
C LEU A 660 11.21 -17.31 -1.02
N TYR A 661 11.24 -18.14 0.00
CA TYR A 661 10.04 -18.61 0.66
C TYR A 661 9.81 -17.85 1.96
N ARG A 662 8.56 -17.48 2.20
CA ARG A 662 8.15 -16.80 3.43
C ARG A 662 8.46 -17.67 4.64
N THR A 663 9.06 -17.05 5.66
CA THR A 663 9.30 -17.67 6.97
C THR A 663 8.38 -17.02 8.01
N GLY A 664 7.96 -17.76 9.02
CA GLY A 664 7.11 -17.26 10.10
C GLY A 664 7.73 -16.10 10.89
N ASN A 665 9.05 -15.98 10.88
CA ASN A 665 9.80 -15.01 11.66
C ASN A 665 10.81 -14.25 10.78
N GLY A 666 11.15 -13.04 11.15
CA GLY A 666 12.23 -12.28 10.54
C GLY A 666 11.80 -11.34 9.39
N ALA A 667 12.75 -11.07 8.51
CA ALA A 667 12.58 -10.10 7.43
C ALA A 667 11.92 -10.68 6.17
N GLN A 668 11.84 -12.00 6.05
CA GLN A 668 11.23 -12.68 4.90
C GLN A 668 9.74 -12.88 5.12
N THR A 669 8.94 -11.88 4.74
CA THR A 669 7.49 -11.86 4.97
C THR A 669 6.64 -12.19 3.73
N TYR A 670 7.28 -12.47 2.59
CA TYR A 670 6.63 -12.80 1.32
C TYR A 670 7.44 -13.83 0.54
N ASN A 671 6.80 -14.48 -0.42
CA ASN A 671 7.47 -15.32 -1.39
C ASN A 671 7.97 -14.45 -2.56
N GLU A 672 9.24 -14.61 -2.96
CA GLU A 672 9.71 -14.13 -4.26
C GLU A 672 9.41 -15.22 -5.28
N HIS A 673 8.57 -14.89 -6.27
CA HIS A 673 8.19 -15.82 -7.30
C HIS A 673 9.39 -16.24 -8.16
N GLY A 674 9.39 -17.48 -8.59
CA GLY A 674 10.39 -18.05 -9.47
C GLY A 674 10.34 -17.51 -10.89
N ARG A 675 10.97 -18.25 -11.81
CA ARG A 675 10.96 -17.92 -13.23
C ARG A 675 9.55 -17.95 -13.80
N ALA A 676 9.19 -16.93 -14.59
CA ALA A 676 7.93 -16.90 -15.32
C ALA A 676 8.12 -16.39 -16.75
N PHE A 677 7.30 -16.92 -17.65
CA PHE A 677 7.26 -16.55 -19.05
C PHE A 677 6.04 -15.65 -19.29
N TYR A 678 6.25 -14.52 -19.91
CA TYR A 678 5.15 -13.63 -20.22
C TYR A 678 5.10 -13.21 -21.68
N GLY A 679 3.90 -12.91 -22.12
CA GLY A 679 3.66 -12.43 -23.46
C GLY A 679 2.51 -11.44 -23.54
N SER A 680 2.55 -10.55 -24.51
CA SER A 680 1.46 -9.64 -24.81
C SER A 680 1.28 -9.45 -26.33
N LEU A 681 0.02 -9.29 -26.70
CA LEU A 681 -0.42 -8.95 -28.05
C LEU A 681 -1.28 -7.70 -27.97
N LYS A 682 -0.93 -6.68 -28.74
CA LYS A 682 -1.75 -5.48 -28.93
C LYS A 682 -2.18 -5.38 -30.37
N VAL A 683 -3.48 -5.22 -30.60
CA VAL A 683 -4.07 -4.95 -31.90
C VAL A 683 -4.73 -3.57 -31.85
N SER A 684 -4.30 -2.66 -32.73
CA SER A 684 -4.81 -1.28 -32.84
C SER A 684 -5.53 -1.07 -34.18
N PHE A 685 -6.54 -0.23 -34.18
CA PHE A 685 -7.34 0.10 -35.37
C PHE A 685 -7.76 1.57 -35.39
#